data_267d070952fba9660bac6fc69cc5e645
#
_entry.id   267d070952fba9660bac6fc69cc5e645
#
_cell.length_a   1.000
_cell.length_b   1.000
_cell.length_c   1.000
_cell.angle_alpha   90.00
_cell.angle_beta   90.00
_cell.angle_gamma   90.00
#
_symmetry.space_group_name_H-M   'P 1'
#
loop_
_entity.id
_entity.type
_entity.pdbx_description
1 polymer ?
#
loop_
_entity_poly.entity_id
_entity_poly.type
_entity_poly.pdbx_seq_one_letter_code
_entity_poly.pdbx_strand_id
1 'polypeptide(L)'
;MPPCSPSRATFFEGRYPFRTNVRNAIVTLDLANSQVSPYEITTPRLLRQKGYVSAVVGKMHLSGSDLNPDNNPLGDDVMRELGWDYFDGYLDGGPYPIDTSAGGVGDSGDYPCGFVPNTRDAANGADQGICHLPGGGESSMSIDDYDTPGQACLEQWGVFVPTGVAAAPDFDLQNGYYTGDWIINNMDGSDDRAPVADSRSRGYRTVLETDRALDWLAQVREQQPDHPWMLSVGYSAIHTPLQPPPRALLPSDAEQTGGYDCTDLSNIRQQRVMTKQMLEAMDHEIRRLLIQSGVARTAGDSLQYDPHSNTVVIIVGDNGTYAPSVRWPFDPTRSKGFPYQTGVWVPLIVAGPMVNQPDRDIGHLVNSTDLYSLFAEIAGIDLEQAVPAERDLDAQSLLPYLTEPVYSSSGSTGIRDVNYTEMGANLAAAPAPPCVIPSYNVCVQIFPQQEVCEDQGGSWYGPGSEVGGVPDSGFDSCCAVNAFLGEEAVDIMPTSQRAIRNAHFKLVQLERPQCEAGEPTGESVLSEEFYSVNEETPVPEIDRAAEDLLADTAPDGLPEDGLDPRANYAALKADITTLLASAAECPGDGNLDQRVDQQDLANWQRFSTSNNGMSSWYDFNHDGHTDEADKAIIDANFGNDCRL
;
A
#
# COMPACT_ATOMS: atom_id res chain seq x y z
N MET A 1 8.50 -2.35 3.67
CA MET A 1 8.68 -1.37 2.57
C MET A 1 7.80 -0.17 2.85
N PRO A 2 8.20 1.08 2.54
CA PRO A 2 7.43 2.24 3.01
C PRO A 2 6.15 2.57 2.26
N PRO A 3 5.93 2.28 0.95
CA PRO A 3 4.63 2.43 0.31
C PRO A 3 3.88 1.09 0.15
N CYS A 4 2.59 1.16 -0.19
CA CYS A 4 1.68 0.02 -0.24
C CYS A 4 2.12 -1.08 -1.23
N SER A 5 2.27 -0.76 -2.52
CA SER A 5 2.51 -1.75 -3.57
C SER A 5 3.80 -2.55 -3.38
N PRO A 6 4.96 -1.94 -3.08
CA PRO A 6 6.17 -2.70 -2.81
C PRO A 6 6.04 -3.65 -1.62
N SER A 7 5.38 -3.22 -0.53
CA SER A 7 5.16 -4.07 0.62
C SER A 7 4.27 -5.26 0.30
N ARG A 8 3.18 -5.01 -0.42
CA ARG A 8 2.24 -6.08 -0.81
C ARG A 8 2.87 -7.05 -1.80
N ALA A 9 3.69 -6.55 -2.74
CA ALA A 9 4.49 -7.39 -3.62
C ALA A 9 5.40 -8.34 -2.81
N THR A 10 6.14 -7.81 -1.83
CA THR A 10 7.04 -8.64 -1.00
C THR A 10 6.30 -9.75 -0.25
N PHE A 11 5.05 -9.54 0.19
CA PHE A 11 4.25 -10.58 0.85
C PHE A 11 3.96 -11.77 -0.08
N PHE A 12 3.74 -11.49 -1.35
CA PHE A 12 3.28 -12.49 -2.31
C PHE A 12 4.37 -13.04 -3.22
N GLU A 13 5.56 -12.44 -3.25
CA GLU A 13 6.67 -12.83 -4.13
C GLU A 13 7.93 -13.25 -3.39
N GLY A 14 8.09 -12.83 -2.11
CA GLY A 14 9.27 -13.14 -1.30
C GLY A 14 10.55 -12.44 -1.76
N ARG A 15 10.44 -11.37 -2.56
CA ARG A 15 11.54 -10.68 -3.23
C ARG A 15 11.55 -9.19 -2.93
N TYR A 16 12.72 -8.58 -2.92
CA TYR A 16 12.85 -7.14 -2.73
C TYR A 16 12.46 -6.33 -3.97
N PRO A 17 12.05 -5.06 -3.81
CA PRO A 17 11.58 -4.22 -4.90
C PRO A 17 12.56 -4.05 -6.07
N PHE A 18 13.87 -4.01 -5.81
CA PHE A 18 14.86 -3.90 -6.88
C PHE A 18 14.93 -5.13 -7.79
N ARG A 19 14.39 -6.28 -7.34
CA ARG A 19 14.28 -7.50 -8.15
C ARG A 19 12.97 -7.59 -8.94
N THR A 20 11.91 -6.94 -8.44
CA THR A 20 10.55 -7.03 -9.01
C THR A 20 10.16 -5.78 -9.79
N ASN A 21 10.96 -4.71 -9.68
CA ASN A 21 10.67 -3.37 -10.18
C ASN A 21 9.42 -2.70 -9.58
N VAL A 22 8.77 -3.32 -8.60
CA VAL A 22 7.67 -2.69 -7.85
C VAL A 22 8.26 -1.82 -6.73
N ARG A 23 8.78 -0.64 -7.09
CA ARG A 23 9.57 0.22 -6.18
C ARG A 23 8.76 1.31 -5.51
N ASN A 24 7.57 1.64 -6.04
CA ASN A 24 6.71 2.68 -5.51
C ASN A 24 5.24 2.25 -5.54
N ALA A 25 4.38 3.03 -4.88
CA ALA A 25 2.94 2.87 -4.98
C ALA A 25 2.49 3.06 -6.43
N ILE A 26 1.70 2.14 -6.93
CA ILE A 26 1.13 2.22 -8.27
C ILE A 26 0.07 3.33 -8.27
N VAL A 27 0.17 4.25 -9.22
CA VAL A 27 -0.79 5.34 -9.41
C VAL A 27 -1.43 5.24 -10.79
N THR A 28 -2.60 5.83 -10.97
CA THR A 28 -3.45 5.66 -12.15
C THR A 28 -2.78 5.96 -13.48
N LEU A 29 -1.85 6.92 -13.51
CA LEU A 29 -1.25 7.40 -14.76
C LEU A 29 0.17 6.90 -14.99
N ASP A 30 0.74 6.16 -14.06
CA ASP A 30 2.17 5.89 -14.04
C ASP A 30 2.47 4.48 -13.55
N LEU A 31 2.35 3.53 -14.45
CA LEU A 31 2.33 2.11 -14.10
C LEU A 31 3.45 1.29 -14.69
N ALA A 32 4.18 1.84 -15.64
CA ALA A 32 5.18 1.08 -16.37
C ALA A 32 6.14 0.34 -15.46
N ASN A 33 6.22 -0.96 -15.61
CA ASN A 33 7.12 -1.85 -14.86
C ASN A 33 7.06 -1.71 -13.32
N SER A 34 6.05 -1.03 -12.78
CA SER A 34 5.85 -0.89 -11.33
C SER A 34 4.76 -1.82 -10.78
N GLN A 35 4.15 -2.61 -11.62
CA GLN A 35 3.12 -3.59 -11.26
C GLN A 35 3.70 -5.01 -11.20
N VAL A 36 3.06 -5.87 -10.40
CA VAL A 36 3.49 -7.27 -10.25
C VAL A 36 3.43 -8.00 -11.60
N SER A 37 4.53 -8.62 -11.98
CA SER A 37 4.61 -9.37 -13.21
C SER A 37 3.73 -10.64 -13.18
N PRO A 38 2.97 -10.95 -14.24
CA PRO A 38 2.23 -12.19 -14.35
C PRO A 38 3.13 -13.43 -14.45
N TYR A 39 4.42 -13.23 -14.57
CA TYR A 39 5.41 -14.32 -14.62
C TYR A 39 6.03 -14.60 -13.24
N GLU A 40 5.70 -13.83 -12.21
CA GLU A 40 6.14 -14.10 -10.84
C GLU A 40 5.52 -15.38 -10.29
N ILE A 41 6.26 -16.07 -9.42
CA ILE A 41 5.75 -17.22 -8.66
C ILE A 41 5.13 -16.68 -7.38
N THR A 42 3.93 -16.16 -7.52
CA THR A 42 3.18 -15.57 -6.43
C THR A 42 2.75 -16.61 -5.39
N THR A 43 2.49 -16.18 -4.17
CA THR A 43 1.99 -17.07 -3.10
C THR A 43 0.80 -17.93 -3.51
N PRO A 44 -0.27 -17.43 -4.17
CA PRO A 44 -1.36 -18.30 -4.61
C PRO A 44 -0.93 -19.36 -5.61
N ARG A 45 -0.03 -19.05 -6.56
CA ARG A 45 0.53 -20.04 -7.48
C ARG A 45 1.35 -21.11 -6.75
N LEU A 46 2.12 -20.70 -5.75
CA LEU A 46 2.90 -21.61 -4.92
C LEU A 46 1.98 -22.57 -4.13
N LEU A 47 0.99 -22.04 -3.43
CA LEU A 47 0.07 -22.79 -2.59
C LEU A 47 -0.85 -23.74 -3.39
N ARG A 48 -1.17 -23.39 -4.64
CA ARG A 48 -1.94 -24.25 -5.55
C ARG A 48 -1.27 -25.62 -5.77
N GLN A 49 0.06 -25.72 -5.65
CA GLN A 49 0.78 -27.02 -5.74
C GLN A 49 0.36 -27.99 -4.62
N LYS A 50 -0.23 -27.50 -3.55
CA LYS A 50 -0.79 -28.30 -2.42
C LYS A 50 -2.32 -28.30 -2.38
N GLY A 51 -2.96 -27.86 -3.47
CA GLY A 51 -4.41 -27.86 -3.60
C GLY A 51 -5.13 -26.77 -2.83
N TYR A 52 -4.43 -25.70 -2.42
CA TYR A 52 -5.08 -24.54 -1.81
C TYR A 52 -5.95 -23.82 -2.83
N VAL A 53 -7.10 -23.36 -2.35
CA VAL A 53 -7.94 -22.36 -3.02
C VAL A 53 -7.68 -21.01 -2.40
N SER A 54 -7.49 -20.00 -3.22
CA SER A 54 -7.02 -18.69 -2.78
C SER A 54 -7.97 -17.55 -3.13
N ALA A 55 -8.12 -16.62 -2.19
CA ALA A 55 -8.90 -15.40 -2.39
C ALA A 55 -8.19 -14.14 -1.91
N VAL A 56 -8.47 -13.04 -2.61
CA VAL A 56 -8.22 -11.69 -2.12
C VAL A 56 -9.54 -10.93 -2.06
N VAL A 57 -9.75 -10.23 -0.95
CA VAL A 57 -10.91 -9.36 -0.74
C VAL A 57 -10.42 -7.97 -0.35
N GLY A 58 -11.04 -6.93 -0.92
CA GLY A 58 -10.72 -5.53 -0.66
C GLY A 58 -9.55 -5.00 -1.49
N LYS A 59 -8.68 -4.22 -0.86
CA LYS A 59 -7.55 -3.54 -1.54
C LYS A 59 -6.49 -4.53 -2.02
N MET A 60 -6.17 -4.47 -3.30
CA MET A 60 -5.05 -5.23 -3.88
C MET A 60 -3.79 -4.38 -4.11
N HIS A 61 -3.86 -3.36 -4.90
CA HIS A 61 -2.80 -2.38 -5.19
C HIS A 61 -1.47 -3.00 -5.67
N LEU A 62 -1.55 -3.99 -6.57
CA LEU A 62 -0.38 -4.66 -7.18
C LEU A 62 -0.41 -4.67 -8.70
N SER A 63 -1.42 -4.05 -9.29
CA SER A 63 -1.59 -3.97 -10.75
C SER A 63 -1.94 -2.56 -11.16
N GLY A 64 -2.21 -2.39 -12.46
CA GLY A 64 -2.76 -1.17 -13.00
C GLY A 64 -4.12 -0.81 -12.46
N SER A 65 -4.52 0.42 -12.70
CA SER A 65 -5.82 0.95 -12.29
C SER A 65 -6.91 0.62 -13.29
N ASP A 66 -8.09 0.26 -12.82
CA ASP A 66 -9.28 0.12 -13.67
C ASP A 66 -9.82 1.49 -14.13
N LEU A 67 -9.38 2.59 -13.51
CA LEU A 67 -9.66 3.96 -13.96
C LEU A 67 -8.86 4.38 -15.19
N ASN A 68 -7.77 3.69 -15.48
CA ASN A 68 -6.96 3.92 -16.67
C ASN A 68 -6.68 2.60 -17.39
N PRO A 69 -7.63 2.12 -18.21
CA PRO A 69 -7.47 0.87 -18.97
C PRO A 69 -6.22 0.85 -19.84
N ASP A 70 -5.76 2.03 -20.22
CA ASP A 70 -4.55 2.18 -21.02
C ASP A 70 -3.28 1.76 -20.25
N ASN A 71 -3.27 1.82 -18.96
CA ASN A 71 -2.19 1.36 -18.07
C ASN A 71 -2.53 0.06 -17.33
N ASN A 72 -3.51 -0.69 -17.81
CA ASN A 72 -3.88 -1.98 -17.23
C ASN A 72 -3.80 -3.09 -18.27
N PRO A 73 -2.59 -3.56 -18.65
CA PRO A 73 -2.40 -4.51 -19.75
C PRO A 73 -3.05 -5.88 -19.50
N LEU A 74 -3.38 -6.23 -18.26
CA LEU A 74 -4.05 -7.48 -17.92
C LEU A 74 -5.58 -7.31 -17.72
N GLY A 75 -6.07 -6.07 -17.67
CA GLY A 75 -7.50 -5.78 -17.47
C GLY A 75 -8.02 -6.26 -16.12
N ASP A 76 -9.33 -6.53 -16.07
CA ASP A 76 -10.01 -7.00 -14.85
C ASP A 76 -9.61 -8.43 -14.45
N ASP A 77 -8.98 -9.19 -15.35
CA ASP A 77 -8.49 -10.55 -15.08
C ASP A 77 -7.13 -10.61 -14.39
N VAL A 78 -6.53 -9.46 -14.08
CA VAL A 78 -5.18 -9.38 -13.49
C VAL A 78 -5.00 -10.32 -12.29
N MET A 79 -6.01 -10.48 -11.45
CA MET A 79 -5.89 -11.31 -10.27
C MET A 79 -5.80 -12.79 -10.60
N ARG A 80 -6.51 -13.27 -11.64
CA ARG A 80 -6.36 -14.63 -12.17
C ARG A 80 -4.99 -14.83 -12.79
N GLU A 81 -4.52 -13.84 -13.57
CA GLU A 81 -3.17 -13.86 -14.14
C GLU A 81 -2.08 -13.89 -13.06
N LEU A 82 -2.31 -13.33 -11.89
CA LEU A 82 -1.41 -13.44 -10.73
C LEU A 82 -1.62 -14.73 -9.92
N GLY A 83 -2.58 -15.56 -10.29
CA GLY A 83 -2.79 -16.90 -9.74
C GLY A 83 -3.87 -17.02 -8.66
N TRP A 84 -4.65 -15.99 -8.39
CA TRP A 84 -5.75 -16.05 -7.45
C TRP A 84 -6.96 -16.78 -8.04
N ASP A 85 -7.66 -17.55 -7.22
CA ASP A 85 -8.87 -18.29 -7.64
C ASP A 85 -10.13 -17.42 -7.49
N TYR A 86 -10.10 -16.44 -6.58
CA TYR A 86 -11.18 -15.50 -6.33
C TYR A 86 -10.65 -14.11 -6.01
N PHE A 87 -11.32 -13.10 -6.52
CA PHE A 87 -11.11 -11.70 -6.17
C PHE A 87 -12.44 -10.99 -6.00
N ASP A 88 -12.57 -10.18 -4.96
CA ASP A 88 -13.70 -9.26 -4.77
C ASP A 88 -13.18 -7.99 -4.10
N GLY A 89 -12.82 -7.02 -4.92
CA GLY A 89 -12.09 -5.86 -4.43
C GLY A 89 -11.86 -4.80 -5.50
N TYR A 90 -10.84 -4.01 -5.29
CA TYR A 90 -10.45 -2.92 -6.18
C TYR A 90 -8.92 -2.90 -6.36
N LEU A 91 -8.50 -2.47 -7.56
CA LEU A 91 -7.10 -2.51 -7.96
C LEU A 91 -6.32 -1.32 -7.39
N ASP A 92 -6.95 -0.18 -7.25
CA ASP A 92 -6.32 1.08 -6.85
C ASP A 92 -5.83 1.12 -5.40
N GLY A 93 -4.96 2.09 -5.11
CA GLY A 93 -4.39 2.29 -3.77
C GLY A 93 -5.35 2.88 -2.75
N GLY A 94 -6.38 3.56 -3.20
CA GLY A 94 -7.44 4.17 -2.41
C GLY A 94 -8.83 3.69 -2.82
N PRO A 95 -9.89 4.20 -2.18
CA PRO A 95 -11.27 3.84 -2.49
C PRO A 95 -11.80 4.59 -3.72
N TYR A 96 -11.08 4.54 -4.83
CA TYR A 96 -11.48 5.15 -6.11
C TYR A 96 -12.13 4.10 -7.03
N PRO A 97 -13.07 4.52 -7.92
CA PRO A 97 -13.78 5.79 -7.92
C PRO A 97 -14.67 5.97 -6.69
N ILE A 98 -14.95 7.21 -6.31
CA ILE A 98 -15.79 7.56 -5.16
C ILE A 98 -17.17 7.99 -5.66
N ASP A 99 -18.23 7.51 -5.00
CA ASP A 99 -19.58 7.97 -5.26
C ASP A 99 -19.85 9.31 -4.58
N THR A 100 -19.72 10.38 -5.33
CA THR A 100 -19.98 11.74 -4.87
C THR A 100 -21.46 12.01 -4.61
N SER A 101 -22.37 11.16 -5.09
CA SER A 101 -23.81 11.33 -4.89
C SER A 101 -24.26 11.04 -3.46
N ALA A 102 -23.54 10.18 -2.74
CA ALA A 102 -23.79 9.90 -1.33
C ALA A 102 -22.99 10.82 -0.38
N GLY A 103 -22.25 11.78 -0.93
CA GLY A 103 -21.22 12.50 -0.21
C GLY A 103 -19.96 11.65 -0.14
N GLY A 104 -18.96 11.97 -0.89
CA GLY A 104 -17.67 11.31 -0.93
C GLY A 104 -16.64 12.07 -0.12
N VAL A 105 -15.42 12.09 -0.60
CA VAL A 105 -14.29 12.79 0.02
C VAL A 105 -14.22 14.21 -0.52
N GLY A 106 -14.09 15.18 0.37
CA GLY A 106 -13.87 16.57 -0.03
C GLY A 106 -12.41 16.84 -0.32
N ASP A 107 -12.15 17.51 -1.40
CA ASP A 107 -10.83 17.85 -1.91
C ASP A 107 -10.31 19.20 -1.38
N SER A 108 -11.10 20.03 -0.75
CA SER A 108 -10.72 21.40 -0.43
C SER A 108 -10.87 21.82 1.03
N GLY A 109 -11.21 20.94 1.94
CA GLY A 109 -11.42 21.29 3.34
C GLY A 109 -12.71 22.06 3.64
N ASP A 110 -13.54 22.32 2.65
CA ASP A 110 -14.79 23.07 2.82
C ASP A 110 -15.93 22.19 3.36
N TYR A 111 -15.73 20.87 3.39
CA TYR A 111 -16.76 19.90 3.76
C TYR A 111 -16.32 19.00 4.90
N PRO A 112 -17.25 18.59 5.78
CA PRO A 112 -16.96 17.58 6.80
C PRO A 112 -16.54 16.26 6.19
N CYS A 113 -15.80 15.46 6.96
CA CYS A 113 -15.27 14.16 6.58
C CYS A 113 -16.26 13.27 5.86
N GLY A 114 -15.87 12.75 4.72
CA GLY A 114 -16.63 11.80 3.95
C GLY A 114 -17.62 12.42 2.96
N PHE A 115 -17.62 13.74 2.79
CA PHE A 115 -18.53 14.40 1.84
C PHE A 115 -17.77 15.26 0.83
N VAL A 116 -18.07 15.03 -0.45
CA VAL A 116 -17.84 15.99 -1.51
C VAL A 116 -19.15 16.71 -1.84
N PRO A 117 -19.09 17.95 -2.33
CA PRO A 117 -20.25 18.62 -2.88
C PRO A 117 -20.92 17.72 -3.90
N ASN A 118 -22.23 17.69 -3.86
CA ASN A 118 -22.98 17.10 -4.94
C ASN A 118 -22.61 17.82 -6.23
N THR A 119 -22.01 17.09 -7.17
CA THR A 119 -21.42 17.65 -8.39
C THR A 119 -22.45 18.13 -9.41
N ARG A 120 -23.75 18.10 -9.07
CA ARG A 120 -24.83 18.43 -9.99
C ARG A 120 -24.77 17.61 -11.28
N ASP A 121 -24.31 16.38 -11.17
CA ASP A 121 -24.29 15.45 -12.27
C ASP A 121 -25.64 14.76 -12.41
N ALA A 122 -26.49 15.33 -13.24
CA ALA A 122 -27.82 14.79 -13.50
C ALA A 122 -27.80 13.37 -14.09
N ALA A 123 -26.69 12.90 -14.65
CA ALA A 123 -26.57 11.56 -15.19
C ALA A 123 -26.51 10.50 -14.07
N ASN A 124 -25.95 10.85 -12.91
CA ASN A 124 -25.83 9.95 -11.76
C ASN A 124 -26.96 10.13 -10.72
N GLY A 125 -27.92 11.01 -10.96
CA GLY A 125 -29.01 11.30 -10.00
C GLY A 125 -28.54 11.91 -8.68
N ALA A 126 -27.33 12.44 -8.66
CA ALA A 126 -26.69 13.03 -7.49
C ALA A 126 -27.42 14.27 -6.95
N ASP A 127 -28.10 14.98 -7.84
CA ASP A 127 -28.81 16.22 -7.54
C ASP A 127 -30.09 16.01 -6.75
N GLN A 128 -30.56 14.78 -6.62
CA GLN A 128 -31.83 14.46 -5.96
C GLN A 128 -31.75 13.09 -5.26
N GLY A 129 -32.41 12.99 -4.11
CA GLY A 129 -32.47 11.74 -3.37
C GLY A 129 -33.45 11.83 -2.19
N ILE A 130 -33.48 10.77 -1.42
CA ILE A 130 -34.26 10.67 -0.19
C ILE A 130 -33.29 10.57 0.99
N CYS A 131 -33.44 11.48 1.94
CA CYS A 131 -32.81 11.39 3.23
C CYS A 131 -33.70 10.53 4.14
N HIS A 132 -33.21 9.36 4.50
CA HIS A 132 -33.86 8.52 5.50
C HIS A 132 -33.32 8.89 6.89
N LEU A 133 -34.22 9.21 7.81
CA LEU A 133 -33.85 9.68 9.15
C LEU A 133 -33.93 8.58 10.19
N PRO A 134 -33.07 8.59 11.23
CA PRO A 134 -33.21 7.69 12.37
C PRO A 134 -34.59 7.83 13.00
N GLY A 135 -35.32 6.72 13.15
CA GLY A 135 -36.70 6.72 13.67
C GLY A 135 -37.79 6.66 12.59
N GLY A 136 -37.41 6.52 11.31
CA GLY A 136 -38.34 6.19 10.22
C GLY A 136 -38.93 7.40 9.48
N GLY A 137 -38.32 8.57 9.60
CA GLY A 137 -38.69 9.74 8.76
C GLY A 137 -37.97 9.69 7.41
N GLU A 138 -38.62 10.22 6.39
CA GLU A 138 -38.03 10.42 5.05
C GLU A 138 -38.22 11.88 4.61
N SER A 139 -37.18 12.44 3.98
CA SER A 139 -37.19 13.78 3.41
C SER A 139 -36.62 13.76 2.00
N SER A 140 -37.37 14.27 1.02
CA SER A 140 -36.82 14.47 -0.30
C SER A 140 -35.84 15.64 -0.27
N MET A 141 -34.65 15.48 -0.82
CA MET A 141 -33.61 16.49 -0.88
C MET A 141 -33.12 16.68 -2.30
N SER A 142 -32.87 17.91 -2.69
CA SER A 142 -32.34 18.25 -4.00
C SER A 142 -31.40 19.45 -3.94
N ILE A 143 -30.61 19.66 -5.00
CA ILE A 143 -29.74 20.82 -5.13
C ILE A 143 -30.51 22.14 -5.28
N ASP A 144 -31.82 22.09 -5.56
CA ASP A 144 -32.67 23.29 -5.58
C ASP A 144 -32.88 23.84 -4.16
N ASP A 145 -32.81 22.97 -3.15
CA ASP A 145 -33.05 23.30 -1.74
C ASP A 145 -31.77 23.32 -0.90
N TYR A 146 -30.73 22.54 -1.30
CA TYR A 146 -29.47 22.35 -0.57
C TYR A 146 -28.30 22.39 -1.53
N ASP A 147 -27.25 23.10 -1.19
CA ASP A 147 -26.01 23.09 -2.00
C ASP A 147 -25.39 21.68 -2.05
N THR A 148 -25.49 20.93 -0.97
CA THR A 148 -24.99 19.56 -0.83
C THR A 148 -26.04 18.70 -0.12
N PRO A 149 -26.98 18.09 -0.85
CA PRO A 149 -28.07 17.31 -0.25
C PRO A 149 -27.60 16.16 0.63
N GLY A 150 -26.56 15.43 0.21
CA GLY A 150 -25.99 14.33 0.99
C GLY A 150 -25.43 14.78 2.33
N GLN A 151 -24.71 15.91 2.36
CA GLN A 151 -24.20 16.50 3.60
C GLN A 151 -25.33 16.98 4.49
N ALA A 152 -26.31 17.69 3.94
CA ALA A 152 -27.46 18.18 4.70
C ALA A 152 -28.28 17.03 5.32
N CYS A 153 -28.30 15.87 4.68
CA CYS A 153 -28.87 14.65 5.22
C CYS A 153 -28.04 14.10 6.40
N LEU A 154 -26.72 14.04 6.24
CA LEU A 154 -25.82 13.56 7.31
C LEU A 154 -25.89 14.45 8.56
N GLU A 155 -25.97 15.75 8.40
CA GLU A 155 -26.12 16.69 9.54
C GLU A 155 -27.36 16.40 10.38
N GLN A 156 -28.35 15.74 9.78
CA GLN A 156 -29.56 15.26 10.45
C GLN A 156 -29.44 13.79 10.91
N TRP A 157 -28.24 13.21 10.84
CA TRP A 157 -27.98 11.79 11.11
C TRP A 157 -28.72 10.84 10.14
N GLY A 158 -29.09 11.33 8.96
CA GLY A 158 -29.79 10.58 7.94
C GLY A 158 -28.84 9.78 7.03
N VAL A 159 -29.42 8.87 6.29
CA VAL A 159 -28.79 8.17 5.16
C VAL A 159 -29.36 8.72 3.87
N PHE A 160 -28.54 9.34 3.04
CA PHE A 160 -28.96 9.87 1.75
C PHE A 160 -28.89 8.77 0.69
N VAL A 161 -30.01 8.48 0.07
CA VAL A 161 -30.14 7.54 -1.04
C VAL A 161 -30.44 8.31 -2.31
N PRO A 162 -29.53 8.38 -3.30
CA PRO A 162 -29.74 9.06 -4.55
C PRO A 162 -30.91 8.48 -5.35
N THR A 163 -31.55 9.34 -6.17
CA THR A 163 -32.62 8.90 -7.06
C THR A 163 -32.12 7.83 -8.03
N GLY A 164 -32.82 6.70 -8.08
CA GLY A 164 -32.47 5.56 -8.94
C GLY A 164 -31.52 4.53 -8.32
N VAL A 165 -30.99 4.81 -7.13
CA VAL A 165 -30.19 3.84 -6.38
C VAL A 165 -31.11 2.97 -5.53
N ALA A 166 -31.04 1.65 -5.70
CA ALA A 166 -31.78 0.69 -4.89
C ALA A 166 -30.92 0.34 -3.67
N ALA A 167 -31.11 1.05 -2.56
CA ALA A 167 -30.46 0.74 -1.29
C ALA A 167 -31.50 0.64 -0.18
N ALA A 168 -31.31 -0.32 0.72
CA ALA A 168 -32.03 -0.37 1.99
C ALA A 168 -31.19 0.37 3.03
N PRO A 169 -31.67 1.49 3.61
CA PRO A 169 -30.88 2.26 4.55
C PRO A 169 -30.53 1.46 5.81
N ASP A 170 -29.26 1.43 6.14
CA ASP A 170 -28.75 0.94 7.41
C ASP A 170 -28.03 2.09 8.12
N PHE A 171 -28.68 2.63 9.17
CA PHE A 171 -28.19 3.81 9.84
C PHE A 171 -26.87 3.59 10.60
N ASP A 172 -26.51 2.35 10.89
CA ASP A 172 -25.28 2.01 11.56
C ASP A 172 -24.13 1.81 10.57
N LEU A 173 -24.43 1.35 9.34
CA LEU A 173 -23.43 0.91 8.38
C LEU A 173 -23.32 1.78 7.10
N GLN A 174 -24.36 2.52 6.74
CA GLN A 174 -24.45 3.23 5.46
C GLN A 174 -24.55 4.75 5.58
N ASN A 175 -24.30 5.31 6.74
CA ASN A 175 -24.53 6.72 6.98
C ASN A 175 -23.49 7.63 6.31
N GLY A 176 -23.73 7.98 5.06
CA GLY A 176 -22.96 8.96 4.30
C GLY A 176 -21.56 8.52 3.90
N TYR A 177 -21.29 7.21 3.83
CA TYR A 177 -19.97 6.72 3.48
C TYR A 177 -19.78 6.67 1.96
N TYR A 178 -18.57 6.99 1.54
CA TYR A 178 -18.16 6.81 0.15
C TYR A 178 -18.10 5.34 -0.22
N THR A 179 -18.30 5.06 -1.48
CA THR A 179 -18.23 3.73 -2.08
C THR A 179 -17.21 3.70 -3.21
N GLY A 180 -17.00 2.56 -3.79
CA GLY A 180 -16.09 2.36 -4.91
C GLY A 180 -16.61 1.34 -5.90
N ASP A 181 -15.96 1.25 -7.04
CA ASP A 181 -16.22 0.24 -8.05
C ASP A 181 -15.49 -1.06 -7.68
N TRP A 182 -16.23 -2.16 -7.54
CA TRP A 182 -15.69 -3.46 -7.15
C TRP A 182 -15.62 -4.39 -8.35
N ILE A 183 -14.46 -4.99 -8.54
CA ILE A 183 -14.21 -6.03 -9.52
C ILE A 183 -14.38 -7.37 -8.81
N ILE A 184 -15.11 -8.31 -9.41
CA ILE A 184 -15.39 -9.61 -8.84
C ILE A 184 -14.98 -10.68 -9.86
N ASN A 185 -13.93 -11.45 -9.55
CA ASN A 185 -13.55 -12.62 -10.32
C ASN A 185 -13.98 -13.86 -9.56
N ASN A 186 -14.99 -14.56 -10.02
CA ASN A 186 -15.55 -15.73 -9.36
C ASN A 186 -14.69 -16.99 -9.57
N MET A 187 -14.81 -17.97 -8.64
CA MET A 187 -14.10 -19.25 -8.72
C MET A 187 -14.50 -20.11 -9.93
N ASP A 188 -15.68 -19.89 -10.50
CA ASP A 188 -16.14 -20.59 -11.71
C ASP A 188 -15.63 -19.98 -13.02
N GLY A 189 -14.82 -18.93 -12.93
CA GLY A 189 -14.26 -18.21 -14.08
C GLY A 189 -15.16 -17.12 -14.63
N SER A 190 -16.32 -16.87 -14.04
CA SER A 190 -17.17 -15.73 -14.40
C SER A 190 -16.69 -14.45 -13.71
N ASP A 191 -17.00 -13.31 -14.35
CA ASP A 191 -16.74 -11.99 -13.85
C ASP A 191 -18.02 -11.24 -13.56
N ASP A 192 -17.97 -10.37 -12.55
CA ASP A 192 -19.03 -9.44 -12.19
C ASP A 192 -18.40 -8.12 -11.73
N ARG A 193 -19.19 -7.08 -11.69
CA ARG A 193 -18.83 -5.78 -11.15
C ARG A 193 -19.93 -5.26 -10.24
N ALA A 194 -19.55 -4.57 -9.17
CA ALA A 194 -20.45 -3.77 -8.37
C ALA A 194 -19.99 -2.30 -8.48
N PRO A 195 -20.49 -1.57 -9.49
CA PRO A 195 -20.16 -0.16 -9.66
C PRO A 195 -20.70 0.69 -8.52
N VAL A 196 -20.25 1.94 -8.41
CA VAL A 196 -20.60 2.86 -7.32
C VAL A 196 -22.13 3.03 -7.11
N ALA A 197 -22.93 2.85 -8.16
CA ALA A 197 -24.39 2.89 -8.06
C ALA A 197 -25.04 1.59 -7.56
N ASP A 198 -24.28 0.50 -7.49
CA ASP A 198 -24.77 -0.79 -7.02
C ASP A 198 -24.89 -0.79 -5.49
N SER A 199 -26.02 -1.29 -4.97
CA SER A 199 -26.23 -1.39 -3.52
C SER A 199 -25.17 -2.26 -2.81
N ARG A 200 -24.57 -3.21 -3.53
CA ARG A 200 -23.47 -4.07 -3.01
C ARG A 200 -22.19 -3.31 -2.73
N SER A 201 -21.98 -2.15 -3.33
CA SER A 201 -20.79 -1.30 -3.12
C SER A 201 -21.01 -0.24 -2.05
N ARG A 202 -22.24 -0.10 -1.54
CA ARG A 202 -22.60 0.91 -0.56
C ARG A 202 -22.41 0.44 0.87
N GLY A 203 -21.87 1.31 1.72
CA GLY A 203 -21.66 1.05 3.14
C GLY A 203 -20.25 1.41 3.60
N TYR A 204 -20.01 1.28 4.88
CA TYR A 204 -18.67 1.50 5.43
C TYR A 204 -17.70 0.44 4.92
N ARG A 205 -16.63 0.85 4.25
CA ARG A 205 -15.74 -0.03 3.47
C ARG A 205 -15.24 -1.23 4.28
N THR A 206 -14.78 -1.00 5.50
CA THR A 206 -14.26 -2.05 6.38
C THR A 206 -15.29 -3.14 6.67
N VAL A 207 -16.58 -2.78 6.75
CA VAL A 207 -17.69 -3.75 6.91
C VAL A 207 -17.87 -4.54 5.63
N LEU A 208 -17.88 -3.87 4.47
CA LEU A 208 -18.04 -4.54 3.17
C LEU A 208 -16.90 -5.55 2.91
N GLU A 209 -15.67 -5.17 3.22
CA GLU A 209 -14.50 -6.05 3.09
C GLU A 209 -14.65 -7.30 3.97
N THR A 210 -15.17 -7.15 5.20
CA THR A 210 -15.44 -8.28 6.10
C THR A 210 -16.58 -9.15 5.61
N ASP A 211 -17.68 -8.57 5.14
CA ASP A 211 -18.84 -9.31 4.64
C ASP A 211 -18.47 -10.19 3.45
N ARG A 212 -17.77 -9.61 2.46
CA ARG A 212 -17.28 -10.32 1.27
C ARG A 212 -16.30 -11.45 1.62
N ALA A 213 -15.43 -11.23 2.61
CA ALA A 213 -14.53 -12.25 3.12
C ALA A 213 -15.30 -13.44 3.75
N LEU A 214 -16.35 -13.15 4.52
CA LEU A 214 -17.21 -14.16 5.12
C LEU A 214 -18.05 -14.92 4.09
N ASP A 215 -18.56 -14.22 3.09
CA ASP A 215 -19.34 -14.81 1.99
C ASP A 215 -18.47 -15.78 1.19
N TRP A 216 -17.24 -15.39 0.85
CA TRP A 216 -16.31 -16.29 0.18
C TRP A 216 -15.96 -17.53 1.04
N LEU A 217 -15.71 -17.33 2.33
CA LEU A 217 -15.43 -18.45 3.25
C LEU A 217 -16.60 -19.43 3.33
N ALA A 218 -17.84 -18.93 3.31
CA ALA A 218 -19.02 -19.79 3.24
C ALA A 218 -19.07 -20.56 1.92
N GLN A 219 -18.82 -19.87 0.81
CA GLN A 219 -18.83 -20.44 -0.53
C GLN A 219 -17.75 -21.53 -0.69
N VAL A 220 -16.50 -21.28 -0.31
CA VAL A 220 -15.42 -22.26 -0.49
C VAL A 220 -15.65 -23.50 0.38
N ARG A 221 -16.17 -23.35 1.59
CA ARG A 221 -16.52 -24.48 2.48
C ARG A 221 -17.65 -25.34 1.94
N GLU A 222 -18.60 -24.74 1.24
CA GLU A 222 -19.70 -25.46 0.60
C GLU A 222 -19.26 -26.16 -0.69
N GLN A 223 -18.52 -25.46 -1.54
CA GLN A 223 -18.18 -25.95 -2.88
C GLN A 223 -16.91 -26.80 -2.91
N GLN A 224 -15.97 -26.56 -2.01
CA GLN A 224 -14.65 -27.21 -1.98
C GLN A 224 -14.24 -27.62 -0.54
N PRO A 225 -15.06 -28.40 0.18
CA PRO A 225 -14.87 -28.68 1.61
C PRO A 225 -13.59 -29.45 1.95
N ASP A 226 -13.01 -30.14 0.97
CA ASP A 226 -11.80 -30.96 1.16
C ASP A 226 -10.50 -30.20 0.79
N HIS A 227 -10.62 -28.97 0.30
CA HIS A 227 -9.46 -28.18 -0.07
C HIS A 227 -9.03 -27.23 1.06
N PRO A 228 -7.74 -27.12 1.34
CA PRO A 228 -7.24 -26.03 2.18
C PRO A 228 -7.44 -24.70 1.46
N TRP A 229 -7.55 -23.62 2.21
CA TRP A 229 -7.80 -22.30 1.66
C TRP A 229 -6.84 -21.26 2.21
N MET A 230 -6.61 -20.21 1.40
CA MET A 230 -5.91 -18.99 1.78
C MET A 230 -6.82 -17.79 1.48
N LEU A 231 -7.04 -16.94 2.48
CA LEU A 231 -7.77 -15.69 2.34
C LEU A 231 -6.87 -14.53 2.73
N SER A 232 -6.71 -13.57 1.83
CA SER A 232 -6.07 -12.29 2.09
C SER A 232 -7.14 -11.20 2.13
N VAL A 233 -7.31 -10.53 3.27
CA VAL A 233 -8.22 -9.38 3.40
C VAL A 233 -7.39 -8.11 3.44
N GLY A 234 -7.46 -7.33 2.37
CA GLY A 234 -6.80 -6.05 2.26
C GLY A 234 -7.70 -4.93 2.74
N TYR A 235 -7.80 -4.72 4.05
CA TYR A 235 -8.57 -3.61 4.58
C TYR A 235 -8.04 -2.27 4.08
N SER A 236 -8.96 -1.39 3.65
CA SER A 236 -8.63 -0.03 3.24
C SER A 236 -8.39 0.92 4.42
N ALA A 237 -8.97 0.62 5.58
CA ALA A 237 -8.64 1.34 6.80
C ALA A 237 -7.17 1.06 7.19
N ILE A 238 -6.42 2.04 7.59
CA ILE A 238 -6.71 3.43 7.93
C ILE A 238 -6.16 4.39 6.84
N HIS A 239 -6.29 4.03 5.57
CA HIS A 239 -5.82 4.86 4.46
C HIS A 239 -6.64 6.15 4.36
N THR A 240 -6.01 7.22 3.88
CA THR A 240 -6.73 8.43 3.46
C THR A 240 -7.59 8.12 2.24
N PRO A 241 -8.70 8.83 2.05
CA PRO A 241 -9.23 9.89 2.92
C PRO A 241 -9.83 9.31 4.21
N LEU A 242 -9.60 10.00 5.35
CA LEU A 242 -10.13 9.56 6.63
C LEU A 242 -11.65 9.73 6.66
N GLN A 243 -12.34 8.72 7.17
CA GLN A 243 -13.79 8.76 7.29
C GLN A 243 -14.22 8.19 8.65
N PRO A 244 -14.90 8.98 9.50
CA PRO A 244 -15.37 8.49 10.78
C PRO A 244 -16.28 7.27 10.61
N PRO A 245 -16.01 6.15 11.30
CA PRO A 245 -16.80 4.94 11.13
C PRO A 245 -18.18 5.05 11.78
N PRO A 246 -19.12 4.14 11.44
CA PRO A 246 -20.40 4.02 12.09
C PRO A 246 -20.27 3.88 13.60
N ARG A 247 -21.15 4.54 14.34
CA ARG A 247 -21.14 4.53 15.81
C ARG A 247 -21.21 3.13 16.42
N ALA A 248 -21.91 2.21 15.76
CA ALA A 248 -22.06 0.83 16.20
C ALA A 248 -20.74 0.05 16.27
N LEU A 249 -19.72 0.47 15.52
CA LEU A 249 -18.40 -0.17 15.49
C LEU A 249 -17.43 0.42 16.55
N LEU A 250 -17.85 1.43 17.28
CA LEU A 250 -17.00 2.16 18.20
C LEU A 250 -17.33 1.88 19.67
N PRO A 251 -16.34 2.00 20.57
CA PRO A 251 -16.59 2.02 22.00
C PRO A 251 -17.66 3.06 22.41
N SER A 252 -18.41 2.78 23.46
CA SER A 252 -19.50 3.65 23.93
C SER A 252 -19.07 5.06 24.30
N ASP A 253 -17.82 5.23 24.68
CA ASP A 253 -17.18 6.50 25.05
C ASP A 253 -16.38 7.17 23.94
N ALA A 254 -16.45 6.63 22.69
CA ALA A 254 -15.76 7.24 21.56
C ALA A 254 -16.21 8.67 21.32
N GLU A 255 -15.26 9.52 20.97
CA GLU A 255 -15.49 10.94 20.73
C GLU A 255 -16.45 11.16 19.54
N GLN A 256 -17.29 12.18 19.63
CA GLN A 256 -18.15 12.61 18.53
C GLN A 256 -17.29 13.33 17.48
N THR A 257 -17.39 12.93 16.23
CA THR A 257 -16.59 13.46 15.10
C THR A 257 -17.44 14.25 14.11
N GLY A 258 -18.73 14.43 14.38
CA GLY A 258 -19.58 15.30 13.58
C GLY A 258 -19.01 16.71 13.47
N GLY A 259 -18.81 17.18 12.25
CA GLY A 259 -18.19 18.48 11.98
C GLY A 259 -16.66 18.49 12.00
N TYR A 260 -15.99 17.32 12.05
CA TYR A 260 -14.56 17.23 11.81
C TYR A 260 -14.28 17.31 10.31
N ASP A 261 -13.17 17.97 9.97
CA ASP A 261 -12.70 18.09 8.60
C ASP A 261 -11.56 17.09 8.36
N CYS A 262 -11.79 16.12 7.47
CA CYS A 262 -10.80 15.11 7.11
C CYS A 262 -9.68 15.67 6.24
N THR A 263 -9.93 16.76 5.54
CA THR A 263 -9.01 17.37 4.60
C THR A 263 -8.15 18.43 5.27
N ASP A 264 -8.55 18.93 6.46
CA ASP A 264 -7.73 19.83 7.26
C ASP A 264 -6.59 19.08 7.97
N LEU A 265 -5.49 18.87 7.24
CA LEU A 265 -4.29 18.21 7.76
C LEU A 265 -3.58 19.02 8.84
N SER A 266 -3.86 20.33 8.96
CA SER A 266 -3.32 21.19 10.01
C SER A 266 -3.93 20.87 11.37
N ASN A 267 -5.15 20.32 11.39
CA ASN A 267 -5.82 19.93 12.62
C ASN A 267 -5.44 18.50 13.07
N ILE A 268 -4.18 18.37 13.46
CA ILE A 268 -3.57 17.09 13.88
C ILE A 268 -4.42 16.35 14.93
N ARG A 269 -5.13 17.07 15.80
CA ARG A 269 -5.99 16.44 16.82
C ARG A 269 -7.15 15.70 16.17
N GLN A 270 -7.84 16.32 15.22
CA GLN A 270 -8.95 15.67 14.50
C GLN A 270 -8.46 14.49 13.69
N GLN A 271 -7.36 14.65 12.94
CA GLN A 271 -6.76 13.57 12.17
C GLN A 271 -6.43 12.35 13.04
N ARG A 272 -5.84 12.55 14.22
CA ARG A 272 -5.53 11.46 15.18
C ARG A 272 -6.77 10.78 15.76
N VAL A 273 -7.83 11.54 16.03
CA VAL A 273 -9.09 10.96 16.55
C VAL A 273 -9.73 10.09 15.47
N MET A 274 -9.83 10.58 14.24
CA MET A 274 -10.42 9.83 13.13
C MET A 274 -9.62 8.56 12.81
N THR A 275 -8.29 8.68 12.70
CA THR A 275 -7.43 7.50 12.49
C THR A 275 -7.62 6.46 13.59
N LYS A 276 -7.69 6.89 14.86
CA LYS A 276 -7.93 5.99 15.99
C LYS A 276 -9.28 5.28 15.86
N GLN A 277 -10.34 6.02 15.51
CA GLN A 277 -11.68 5.42 15.36
C GLN A 277 -11.76 4.45 14.18
N MET A 278 -11.12 4.77 13.05
CA MET A 278 -11.02 3.83 11.93
C MET A 278 -10.28 2.54 12.33
N LEU A 279 -9.23 2.66 13.13
CA LEU A 279 -8.51 1.49 13.66
C LEU A 279 -9.37 0.67 14.63
N GLU A 280 -10.12 1.32 15.53
CA GLU A 280 -11.05 0.66 16.45
C GLU A 280 -12.17 -0.08 15.72
N ALA A 281 -12.70 0.52 14.65
CA ALA A 281 -13.70 -0.11 13.80
C ALA A 281 -13.12 -1.30 13.03
N MET A 282 -11.89 -1.21 12.54
CA MET A 282 -11.20 -2.32 11.88
C MET A 282 -10.93 -3.47 12.86
N ASP A 283 -10.50 -3.19 14.07
CA ASP A 283 -10.33 -4.20 15.13
C ASP A 283 -11.66 -4.92 15.44
N HIS A 284 -12.75 -4.16 15.51
CA HIS A 284 -14.10 -4.73 15.66
C HIS A 284 -14.44 -5.68 14.52
N GLU A 285 -14.17 -5.31 13.28
CA GLU A 285 -14.47 -6.12 12.10
C GLU A 285 -13.53 -7.33 11.96
N ILE A 286 -12.26 -7.22 12.29
CA ILE A 286 -11.35 -8.37 12.40
C ILE A 286 -11.88 -9.36 13.45
N ARG A 287 -12.32 -8.88 14.62
CA ARG A 287 -12.96 -9.71 15.63
C ARG A 287 -14.20 -10.43 15.06
N ARG A 288 -15.06 -9.72 14.34
CA ARG A 288 -16.25 -10.28 13.69
C ARG A 288 -15.88 -11.37 12.69
N LEU A 289 -14.90 -11.11 11.82
CA LEU A 289 -14.37 -12.06 10.85
C LEU A 289 -13.89 -13.36 11.54
N LEU A 290 -13.04 -13.25 12.56
CA LEU A 290 -12.46 -14.39 13.25
C LEU A 290 -13.51 -15.23 13.98
N ILE A 291 -14.54 -14.61 14.57
CA ILE A 291 -15.63 -15.31 15.26
C ILE A 291 -16.55 -16.01 14.25
N GLN A 292 -17.03 -15.28 13.23
CA GLN A 292 -18.00 -15.82 12.28
C GLN A 292 -17.38 -16.87 11.35
N SER A 293 -16.08 -16.75 11.07
CA SER A 293 -15.34 -17.80 10.36
C SER A 293 -15.07 -19.04 11.23
N GLY A 294 -15.32 -19.01 12.54
CA GLY A 294 -15.03 -20.12 13.45
C GLY A 294 -13.54 -20.29 13.77
N VAL A 295 -12.70 -19.33 13.42
CA VAL A 295 -11.26 -19.34 13.75
C VAL A 295 -11.03 -19.00 15.22
N ALA A 296 -11.89 -18.17 15.78
CA ALA A 296 -11.86 -17.80 17.18
C ALA A 296 -13.26 -17.81 17.80
N ARG A 297 -13.30 -17.77 19.13
CA ARG A 297 -14.52 -17.68 19.92
C ARG A 297 -14.41 -16.59 20.98
N THR A 298 -15.55 -16.12 21.44
CA THR A 298 -15.63 -15.17 22.55
C THR A 298 -15.36 -15.88 23.88
N ALA A 299 -14.48 -15.34 24.70
CA ALA A 299 -14.21 -15.78 26.06
C ALA A 299 -14.30 -14.56 27.01
N GLY A 300 -15.51 -14.27 27.51
CA GLY A 300 -15.77 -12.98 28.16
C GLY A 300 -15.60 -11.82 27.18
N ASP A 301 -14.83 -10.81 27.54
CA ASP A 301 -14.52 -9.66 26.69
C ASP A 301 -13.33 -9.92 25.74
N SER A 302 -12.66 -11.06 25.88
CA SER A 302 -11.49 -11.41 25.06
C SER A 302 -11.85 -12.33 23.90
N LEU A 303 -10.96 -12.36 22.90
CA LEU A 303 -10.98 -13.29 21.79
C LEU A 303 -10.06 -14.47 22.11
N GLN A 304 -10.53 -15.69 21.87
CA GLN A 304 -9.73 -16.90 22.05
C GLN A 304 -9.67 -17.67 20.74
N TYR A 305 -8.46 -17.94 20.27
CA TYR A 305 -8.23 -18.81 19.10
C TYR A 305 -8.82 -20.20 19.35
N ASP A 306 -9.48 -20.77 18.33
CA ASP A 306 -9.98 -22.14 18.36
C ASP A 306 -8.97 -23.08 17.67
N PRO A 307 -8.26 -23.94 18.42
CA PRO A 307 -7.28 -24.85 17.83
C PRO A 307 -7.90 -25.89 16.87
N HIS A 308 -9.21 -26.12 16.94
CA HIS A 308 -9.90 -27.00 15.99
C HIS A 308 -10.10 -26.38 14.61
N SER A 309 -9.97 -25.07 14.49
CA SER A 309 -10.05 -24.38 13.20
C SER A 309 -8.90 -24.77 12.26
N ASN A 310 -7.77 -25.23 12.81
CA ASN A 310 -6.52 -25.53 12.08
C ASN A 310 -6.12 -24.42 11.09
N THR A 311 -6.34 -23.17 11.49
CA THR A 311 -6.15 -21.99 10.66
C THR A 311 -5.01 -21.14 11.22
N VAL A 312 -4.11 -20.67 10.37
CA VAL A 312 -3.11 -19.67 10.74
C VAL A 312 -3.66 -18.30 10.43
N VAL A 313 -3.61 -17.42 11.41
CA VAL A 313 -3.99 -16.00 11.28
C VAL A 313 -2.72 -15.16 11.28
N ILE A 314 -2.56 -14.31 10.27
CA ILE A 314 -1.46 -13.36 10.16
C ILE A 314 -2.07 -11.96 10.00
N ILE A 315 -1.75 -11.06 10.91
CA ILE A 315 -2.13 -9.65 10.82
C ILE A 315 -0.85 -8.85 10.65
N VAL A 316 -0.76 -8.09 9.56
CA VAL A 316 0.44 -7.31 9.23
C VAL A 316 0.03 -5.94 8.68
N GLY A 317 0.75 -4.88 9.09
CA GLY A 317 0.68 -3.59 8.40
C GLY A 317 1.48 -3.63 7.10
N ASP A 318 0.94 -3.01 6.05
CA ASP A 318 1.67 -2.94 4.77
C ASP A 318 2.78 -1.88 4.81
N ASN A 319 2.55 -0.75 5.46
CA ASN A 319 3.52 0.31 5.68
C ASN A 319 3.23 1.09 6.97
N GLY A 320 4.15 1.97 7.33
CA GLY A 320 4.03 2.78 8.53
C GLY A 320 2.98 3.89 8.46
N THR A 321 2.96 4.69 9.50
CA THR A 321 1.87 5.60 9.85
C THR A 321 1.76 6.78 8.89
N TYR A 322 0.54 7.19 8.58
CA TYR A 322 0.18 8.45 7.93
C TYR A 322 0.66 9.65 8.78
N ALA A 323 1.39 10.60 8.17
CA ALA A 323 2.10 11.66 8.88
C ALA A 323 1.29 12.45 9.92
N PRO A 324 0.08 12.97 9.60
CA PRO A 324 -0.73 13.71 10.58
C PRO A 324 -1.14 12.88 11.81
N SER A 325 -1.11 11.56 11.70
CA SER A 325 -1.47 10.64 12.82
C SER A 325 -0.27 10.25 13.67
N VAL A 326 0.96 10.53 13.24
CA VAL A 326 2.18 10.20 13.97
C VAL A 326 2.22 10.91 15.33
N ARG A 327 2.66 10.15 16.35
CA ARG A 327 2.81 10.66 17.72
C ARG A 327 4.25 10.52 18.18
N TRP A 328 4.65 11.44 19.05
CA TRP A 328 5.93 11.32 19.74
C TRP A 328 6.08 9.93 20.40
N PRO A 329 7.23 9.24 20.31
CA PRO A 329 8.54 9.74 19.89
C PRO A 329 8.84 9.68 18.38
N PHE A 330 7.89 9.26 17.57
CA PHE A 330 8.06 9.10 16.12
C PHE A 330 8.06 10.45 15.40
N ASP A 331 8.74 10.48 14.24
CA ASP A 331 8.89 11.68 13.42
C ASP A 331 7.89 11.67 12.26
N PRO A 332 6.94 12.62 12.19
CA PRO A 332 5.96 12.67 11.10
C PRO A 332 6.60 12.95 9.73
N THR A 333 7.75 13.62 9.66
CA THR A 333 8.46 13.88 8.40
C THR A 333 9.15 12.64 7.84
N ARG A 334 9.20 11.56 8.60
CA ARG A 334 9.87 10.29 8.30
C ARG A 334 8.92 9.09 8.34
N SER A 335 7.65 9.33 8.06
CA SER A 335 6.57 8.36 8.17
C SER A 335 6.32 7.59 6.86
N LYS A 336 5.07 7.24 6.56
CA LYS A 336 4.69 6.52 5.32
C LYS A 336 5.36 7.15 4.09
N GLY A 337 5.97 6.32 3.24
CA GLY A 337 6.70 6.78 2.05
C GLY A 337 8.20 6.98 2.27
N PHE A 338 8.72 6.70 3.48
CA PHE A 338 10.14 6.84 3.80
C PHE A 338 10.69 5.57 4.46
N PRO A 339 11.99 5.25 4.28
CA PRO A 339 12.59 4.02 4.79
C PRO A 339 12.95 4.07 6.28
N TYR A 340 12.49 5.09 7.00
CA TYR A 340 12.73 5.24 8.44
C TYR A 340 11.79 4.39 9.29
N GLN A 341 12.11 4.20 10.57
CA GLN A 341 11.32 3.34 11.47
C GLN A 341 9.84 3.72 11.52
N THR A 342 9.51 5.02 11.52
CA THR A 342 8.12 5.49 11.45
C THR A 342 7.39 5.02 10.19
N GLY A 343 8.12 4.84 9.07
CA GLY A 343 7.58 4.39 7.80
C GLY A 343 7.57 2.87 7.59
N VAL A 344 8.37 2.11 8.35
CA VAL A 344 8.56 0.68 8.09
C VAL A 344 8.35 -0.24 9.30
N TRP A 345 8.29 0.28 10.51
CA TRP A 345 8.05 -0.52 11.71
C TRP A 345 6.54 -0.74 11.88
N VAL A 346 6.08 -1.86 11.37
CA VAL A 346 4.66 -2.23 11.31
C VAL A 346 4.37 -3.40 12.28
N PRO A 347 3.14 -3.54 12.77
CA PRO A 347 2.74 -4.71 13.54
C PRO A 347 2.79 -5.97 12.67
N LEU A 348 3.26 -7.08 13.25
CA LEU A 348 3.11 -8.43 12.72
C LEU A 348 2.66 -9.34 13.86
N ILE A 349 1.46 -9.89 13.74
CA ILE A 349 0.87 -10.80 14.73
C ILE A 349 0.57 -12.12 14.04
N VAL A 350 1.02 -13.23 14.63
CA VAL A 350 0.76 -14.57 14.11
C VAL A 350 0.12 -15.42 15.20
N ALA A 351 -1.02 -16.02 14.87
CA ALA A 351 -1.69 -16.99 15.71
C ALA A 351 -1.99 -18.26 14.90
N GLY A 352 -1.89 -19.42 15.53
CA GLY A 352 -2.16 -20.68 14.83
C GLY A 352 -1.67 -21.90 15.59
N PRO A 353 -1.94 -23.09 15.06
CA PRO A 353 -1.65 -24.36 15.76
C PRO A 353 -0.14 -24.61 15.94
N MET A 354 0.72 -23.98 15.11
CA MET A 354 2.17 -24.11 15.22
C MET A 354 2.79 -23.16 16.25
N VAL A 355 2.06 -22.17 16.75
CA VAL A 355 2.60 -21.19 17.68
C VAL A 355 2.78 -21.84 19.05
N ASN A 356 4.04 -22.03 19.44
CA ASN A 356 4.39 -22.59 20.73
C ASN A 356 4.54 -21.45 21.76
N GLN A 357 3.95 -21.64 22.93
CA GLN A 357 3.88 -20.63 23.99
C GLN A 357 3.37 -19.27 23.45
N PRO A 358 2.08 -19.16 23.07
CA PRO A 358 1.49 -17.91 22.62
C PRO A 358 1.60 -16.81 23.69
N ASP A 359 1.19 -15.59 23.33
CA ASP A 359 1.30 -14.38 24.17
C ASP A 359 2.76 -14.00 24.51
N ARG A 360 3.63 -14.09 23.52
CA ARG A 360 5.03 -13.67 23.62
C ARG A 360 5.42 -12.72 22.50
N ASP A 361 6.36 -11.86 22.80
CA ASP A 361 6.99 -10.98 21.83
C ASP A 361 8.28 -11.60 21.27
N ILE A 362 8.56 -11.32 20.01
CA ILE A 362 9.79 -11.65 19.31
C ILE A 362 10.53 -10.37 18.97
N GLY A 363 11.63 -10.08 19.68
CA GLY A 363 12.45 -8.87 19.52
C GLY A 363 13.50 -8.96 18.40
N HIS A 364 13.36 -9.89 17.46
CA HIS A 364 14.31 -10.10 16.37
C HIS A 364 13.82 -9.48 15.06
N LEU A 365 14.76 -9.25 14.13
CA LEU A 365 14.46 -8.71 12.81
C LEU A 365 13.60 -9.67 12.00
N VAL A 366 12.59 -9.11 11.36
CA VAL A 366 11.67 -9.75 10.41
C VAL A 366 11.53 -8.85 9.20
N ASN A 367 11.45 -9.42 8.01
CA ASN A 367 11.16 -8.70 6.78
C ASN A 367 9.80 -9.14 6.20
N SER A 368 9.14 -8.27 5.47
CA SER A 368 7.88 -8.58 4.78
C SER A 368 8.02 -9.72 3.77
N THR A 369 9.19 -9.89 3.15
CA THR A 369 9.50 -11.03 2.26
C THR A 369 9.38 -12.38 2.97
N ASP A 370 9.62 -12.43 4.28
CA ASP A 370 9.64 -13.67 5.06
C ASP A 370 8.24 -14.32 5.19
N LEU A 371 7.17 -13.56 4.93
CA LEU A 371 5.81 -14.11 4.88
C LEU A 371 5.63 -15.11 3.74
N TYR A 372 6.30 -14.90 2.61
CA TYR A 372 6.28 -15.84 1.49
C TYR A 372 6.84 -17.21 1.90
N SER A 373 7.97 -17.22 2.61
CA SER A 373 8.56 -18.45 3.17
C SER A 373 7.61 -19.09 4.19
N LEU A 374 7.01 -18.30 5.08
CA LEU A 374 6.06 -18.80 6.06
C LEU A 374 4.83 -19.48 5.41
N PHE A 375 4.28 -18.91 4.35
CA PHE A 375 3.17 -19.52 3.61
C PHE A 375 3.57 -20.88 3.01
N ALA A 376 4.77 -20.96 2.41
CA ALA A 376 5.31 -22.22 1.89
C ALA A 376 5.46 -23.28 3.01
N GLU A 377 6.03 -22.89 4.14
CA GLU A 377 6.27 -23.76 5.29
C GLU A 377 4.95 -24.29 5.89
N ILE A 378 3.94 -23.42 6.04
CA ILE A 378 2.58 -23.82 6.48
C ILE A 378 1.99 -24.87 5.54
N ALA A 379 2.19 -24.72 4.24
CA ALA A 379 1.68 -25.64 3.23
C ALA A 379 2.57 -26.89 3.04
N GLY A 380 3.71 -26.98 3.71
CA GLY A 380 4.68 -28.07 3.53
C GLY A 380 5.29 -28.08 2.12
N ILE A 381 5.60 -26.91 1.59
CA ILE A 381 6.28 -26.71 0.31
C ILE A 381 7.75 -26.42 0.58
N ASP A 382 8.60 -27.14 -0.11
CA ASP A 382 10.04 -26.90 -0.15
C ASP A 382 10.34 -25.86 -1.23
N LEU A 383 10.76 -24.66 -0.83
CA LEU A 383 11.00 -23.55 -1.74
C LEU A 383 12.17 -23.81 -2.69
N GLU A 384 13.20 -24.56 -2.26
CA GLU A 384 14.34 -24.90 -3.12
C GLU A 384 13.91 -25.79 -4.31
N GLN A 385 12.81 -26.53 -4.15
CA GLN A 385 12.26 -27.38 -5.21
C GLN A 385 11.13 -26.70 -5.99
N ALA A 386 10.37 -25.80 -5.34
CA ALA A 386 9.18 -25.19 -5.91
C ALA A 386 9.45 -23.92 -6.71
N VAL A 387 10.55 -23.23 -6.38
CA VAL A 387 10.99 -22.00 -7.05
C VAL A 387 12.29 -22.28 -7.80
N PRO A 388 12.40 -21.97 -9.09
CA PRO A 388 13.65 -22.11 -9.85
C PRO A 388 14.81 -21.36 -9.18
N ALA A 389 16.00 -21.96 -9.21
CA ALA A 389 17.19 -21.38 -8.56
C ALA A 389 17.60 -20.03 -9.15
N GLU A 390 17.21 -19.76 -10.39
CA GLU A 390 17.42 -18.48 -11.08
C GLU A 390 16.56 -17.35 -10.51
N ARG A 391 15.56 -17.68 -9.74
CA ARG A 391 14.65 -16.73 -9.13
C ARG A 391 15.02 -16.49 -7.69
N ASP A 392 15.97 -15.60 -7.49
CA ASP A 392 16.47 -15.24 -6.16
C ASP A 392 15.34 -14.82 -5.23
N LEU A 393 15.23 -15.50 -4.09
CA LEU A 393 14.33 -15.16 -2.99
C LEU A 393 15.10 -14.42 -1.90
N ASP A 394 14.50 -13.36 -1.36
CA ASP A 394 15.02 -12.63 -0.19
C ASP A 394 14.31 -13.06 1.10
N ALA A 395 13.38 -13.98 1.00
CA ALA A 395 12.61 -14.55 2.10
C ALA A 395 13.46 -15.48 2.97
N GLN A 396 13.27 -15.39 4.29
CA GLN A 396 13.87 -16.31 5.26
C GLN A 396 12.76 -17.00 6.06
N SER A 397 13.06 -18.19 6.60
CA SER A 397 12.12 -18.96 7.40
C SER A 397 11.71 -18.25 8.68
N LEU A 398 10.42 -17.94 8.85
CA LEU A 398 9.87 -17.44 10.12
C LEU A 398 9.40 -18.54 11.06
N LEU A 399 9.31 -19.77 10.59
CA LEU A 399 8.73 -20.88 11.37
C LEU A 399 9.46 -21.10 12.71
N PRO A 400 10.81 -21.01 12.81
CA PRO A 400 11.49 -21.15 14.10
C PRO A 400 11.06 -20.10 15.14
N TYR A 401 10.76 -18.87 14.74
CA TYR A 401 10.24 -17.84 15.66
C TYR A 401 8.88 -18.25 16.27
N LEU A 402 8.10 -19.01 15.55
CA LEU A 402 6.76 -19.44 15.99
C LEU A 402 6.83 -20.74 16.83
N THR A 403 7.70 -21.65 16.47
CA THR A 403 7.78 -23.00 17.05
C THR A 403 8.76 -23.12 18.22
N GLU A 404 9.79 -22.27 18.28
CA GLU A 404 10.89 -22.36 19.26
C GLU A 404 10.86 -21.22 20.29
N PRO A 405 10.46 -21.48 21.55
CA PRO A 405 10.34 -20.44 22.58
C PRO A 405 11.66 -19.72 22.91
N VAL A 406 12.80 -20.29 22.55
CA VAL A 406 14.13 -19.73 22.81
C VAL A 406 14.28 -18.31 22.23
N TYR A 407 13.60 -18.03 21.13
CA TYR A 407 13.63 -16.72 20.47
C TYR A 407 12.89 -15.60 21.22
N SER A 408 12.16 -15.91 22.29
CA SER A 408 11.59 -14.91 23.19
C SER A 408 12.57 -14.40 24.25
N SER A 409 13.77 -15.00 24.37
CA SER A 409 14.76 -14.61 25.38
C SER A 409 15.78 -13.61 24.83
N SER A 410 16.08 -12.58 25.62
CA SER A 410 17.21 -11.69 25.33
C SER A 410 18.51 -12.49 25.26
N GLY A 411 19.22 -12.41 24.15
CA GLY A 411 20.50 -13.09 23.92
C GLY A 411 20.43 -14.30 22.97
N SER A 412 19.24 -14.67 22.44
CA SER A 412 19.19 -15.57 21.28
C SER A 412 19.68 -14.84 20.02
N THR A 413 20.31 -15.55 19.10
CA THR A 413 20.65 -15.02 17.78
C THR A 413 19.40 -15.03 16.91
N GLY A 414 19.09 -13.92 16.25
CA GLY A 414 17.98 -13.84 15.30
C GLY A 414 18.22 -14.73 14.07
N ILE A 415 17.17 -15.02 13.33
CA ILE A 415 17.23 -15.75 12.06
C ILE A 415 17.84 -14.84 10.98
N ARG A 416 17.54 -13.55 11.05
CA ARG A 416 17.96 -12.54 10.10
C ARG A 416 18.95 -11.57 10.75
N ASP A 417 20.12 -11.43 10.15
CA ASP A 417 21.17 -10.54 10.65
C ASP A 417 20.94 -9.09 10.23
N VAL A 418 20.38 -8.89 9.04
CA VAL A 418 20.09 -7.57 8.48
C VAL A 418 18.69 -7.49 7.87
N ASN A 419 18.09 -6.32 7.94
CA ASN A 419 16.85 -5.97 7.22
C ASN A 419 17.14 -4.92 6.18
N TYR A 420 16.62 -5.13 4.98
CA TYR A 420 16.65 -4.17 3.87
C TYR A 420 15.27 -3.62 3.58
N THR A 421 15.20 -2.34 3.23
CA THR A 421 14.01 -1.67 2.76
C THR A 421 14.35 -0.69 1.65
N GLU A 422 13.42 -0.50 0.71
CA GLU A 422 13.62 0.33 -0.46
C GLU A 422 12.32 1.00 -0.87
N MET A 423 12.46 2.20 -1.43
CA MET A 423 11.47 2.89 -2.23
C MET A 423 12.20 3.65 -3.34
N GLY A 424 11.63 3.68 -4.53
CA GLY A 424 12.19 4.41 -5.67
C GLY A 424 11.10 5.12 -6.47
N ALA A 425 11.51 5.86 -7.49
CA ALA A 425 10.58 6.36 -8.50
C ALA A 425 10.09 5.20 -9.38
N ASN A 426 8.92 5.35 -9.99
CA ASN A 426 8.46 4.47 -11.05
C ASN A 426 9.39 4.57 -12.25
N LEU A 427 9.68 3.45 -12.90
CA LEU A 427 10.75 3.36 -13.90
C LEU A 427 10.46 4.13 -15.19
N ALA A 428 9.20 4.21 -15.61
CA ALA A 428 8.80 4.75 -16.91
C ALA A 428 8.19 6.15 -16.85
N ALA A 429 8.13 6.78 -15.67
CA ALA A 429 7.40 8.01 -15.53
C ALA A 429 8.19 9.25 -15.96
N ALA A 430 7.61 10.05 -16.82
CA ALA A 430 7.93 11.48 -16.83
C ALA A 430 7.57 12.05 -15.45
N PRO A 431 8.45 12.86 -14.83
CA PRO A 431 8.13 13.47 -13.54
C PRO A 431 6.81 14.24 -13.63
N ALA A 432 5.91 14.00 -12.69
CA ALA A 432 4.69 14.78 -12.56
C ALA A 432 5.02 16.24 -12.21
N PRO A 433 4.11 17.20 -12.41
CA PRO A 433 4.29 18.56 -11.95
C PRO A 433 4.54 18.63 -10.44
N PRO A 434 5.27 19.64 -9.96
CA PRO A 434 5.67 19.73 -8.56
C PRO A 434 4.51 19.99 -7.60
N CYS A 435 4.52 19.28 -6.48
CA CYS A 435 3.65 19.45 -5.34
C CYS A 435 4.51 19.58 -4.06
N VAL A 436 4.31 20.62 -3.27
CA VAL A 436 4.97 20.75 -1.96
C VAL A 436 4.02 20.26 -0.88
N ILE A 437 4.45 19.27 -0.10
CA ILE A 437 3.68 18.72 1.02
C ILE A 437 4.25 19.27 2.33
N PRO A 438 3.59 20.27 2.96
CA PRO A 438 4.12 20.94 4.14
C PRO A 438 4.31 20.00 5.35
N SER A 439 3.44 19.01 5.51
CA SER A 439 3.52 18.04 6.62
C SER A 439 4.80 17.19 6.61
N TYR A 440 5.41 17.03 5.44
CA TYR A 440 6.69 16.32 5.24
C TYR A 440 7.85 17.28 4.97
N ASN A 441 7.58 18.56 4.79
CA ASN A 441 8.56 19.56 4.34
C ASN A 441 9.29 19.12 3.07
N VAL A 442 8.55 18.61 2.08
CA VAL A 442 9.13 18.01 0.88
C VAL A 442 8.38 18.45 -0.38
N CYS A 443 9.13 18.68 -1.45
CA CYS A 443 8.59 18.78 -2.80
C CYS A 443 8.67 17.42 -3.48
N VAL A 444 7.54 17.00 -4.08
CA VAL A 444 7.39 15.71 -4.77
C VAL A 444 6.92 15.94 -6.21
N GLN A 445 7.22 15.02 -7.09
CA GLN A 445 6.79 15.01 -8.49
C GLN A 445 6.14 13.66 -8.85
N ILE A 446 5.17 13.24 -8.03
CA ILE A 446 4.48 11.95 -8.14
C ILE A 446 2.97 12.10 -8.37
N PHE A 447 2.41 13.29 -8.21
CA PHE A 447 0.98 13.52 -8.39
C PHE A 447 0.71 14.11 -9.77
N PRO A 448 -0.09 13.44 -10.61
CA PRO A 448 -0.31 13.89 -11.99
C PRO A 448 -1.26 15.09 -12.09
N GLN A 449 -2.06 15.34 -11.05
CA GLN A 449 -3.13 16.33 -11.04
C GLN A 449 -3.10 17.14 -9.74
N GLN A 450 -3.59 18.37 -9.82
CA GLN A 450 -3.67 19.31 -8.71
C GLN A 450 -4.48 18.76 -7.56
N GLU A 451 -5.66 18.22 -7.84
CA GLU A 451 -6.59 17.69 -6.84
C GLU A 451 -5.91 16.59 -5.99
N VAL A 452 -5.15 15.71 -6.61
CA VAL A 452 -4.43 14.63 -5.91
C VAL A 452 -3.35 15.17 -4.98
N CYS A 453 -2.66 16.25 -5.39
CA CYS A 453 -1.70 16.96 -4.54
C CYS A 453 -2.39 17.60 -3.33
N GLU A 454 -3.48 18.30 -3.55
CA GLU A 454 -4.25 19.00 -2.52
C GLU A 454 -4.92 18.04 -1.55
N ASP A 455 -5.43 16.90 -2.01
CA ASP A 455 -5.95 15.80 -1.18
C ASP A 455 -4.90 15.23 -0.20
N GLN A 456 -3.63 15.36 -0.53
CA GLN A 456 -2.54 15.03 0.39
C GLN A 456 -2.11 16.21 1.28
N GLY A 457 -2.85 17.31 1.24
CA GLY A 457 -2.53 18.56 1.94
C GLY A 457 -1.35 19.30 1.35
N GLY A 458 -1.08 19.05 0.07
CA GLY A 458 -0.01 19.69 -0.68
C GLY A 458 -0.43 21.05 -1.24
N SER A 459 0.58 21.83 -1.64
CA SER A 459 0.40 23.02 -2.46
C SER A 459 0.89 22.73 -3.87
N TRP A 460 0.04 22.92 -4.85
CA TRP A 460 0.32 22.66 -6.25
C TRP A 460 1.17 23.77 -6.88
N TYR A 461 2.25 23.40 -7.54
CA TYR A 461 3.15 24.30 -8.27
C TYR A 461 3.20 23.99 -9.77
N GLY A 462 2.37 23.07 -10.24
CA GLY A 462 2.20 22.73 -11.65
C GLY A 462 1.32 23.72 -12.42
N PRO A 463 0.92 23.38 -13.64
CA PRO A 463 0.04 24.20 -14.47
C PRO A 463 -1.26 24.53 -13.73
N GLY A 464 -1.68 25.80 -13.81
CA GLY A 464 -2.89 26.27 -13.14
C GLY A 464 -2.76 26.52 -11.63
N SER A 465 -1.55 26.54 -11.08
CA SER A 465 -1.29 26.80 -9.67
C SER A 465 -1.97 28.08 -9.17
N GLU A 466 -2.60 28.01 -8.01
CA GLU A 466 -3.17 29.17 -7.31
C GLU A 466 -2.16 29.88 -6.41
N VAL A 467 -0.95 29.36 -6.28
CA VAL A 467 0.12 29.96 -5.47
C VAL A 467 0.61 31.25 -6.12
N GLY A 468 0.53 32.35 -5.38
CA GLY A 468 0.87 33.67 -5.90
C GLY A 468 2.32 33.75 -6.40
N GLY A 469 2.50 34.17 -7.65
CA GLY A 469 3.81 34.32 -8.28
C GLY A 469 4.29 33.12 -9.08
N VAL A 470 3.58 31.99 -9.04
CA VAL A 470 3.82 30.85 -9.92
C VAL A 470 3.30 31.18 -11.33
N PRO A 471 4.02 30.87 -12.41
CA PRO A 471 3.55 31.07 -13.79
C PRO A 471 2.27 30.23 -14.07
N ASP A 472 1.43 30.65 -14.99
CA ASP A 472 0.24 29.89 -15.42
C ASP A 472 0.61 28.50 -15.97
N SER A 473 1.82 28.35 -16.55
CA SER A 473 2.35 27.05 -17.00
C SER A 473 2.79 26.15 -15.85
N GLY A 474 2.86 26.66 -14.62
CA GLY A 474 3.50 26.00 -13.50
C GLY A 474 5.03 25.96 -13.61
N PHE A 475 5.64 25.21 -12.70
CA PHE A 475 7.04 24.81 -12.75
C PHE A 475 7.16 23.35 -13.22
N ASP A 476 8.27 23.01 -13.86
CA ASP A 476 8.52 21.66 -14.39
C ASP A 476 9.26 20.76 -13.39
N SER A 477 9.83 21.34 -12.31
CA SER A 477 10.64 20.58 -11.37
C SER A 477 10.61 21.14 -9.94
N CYS A 478 10.87 20.28 -8.97
CA CYS A 478 11.12 20.68 -7.58
C CYS A 478 12.36 21.59 -7.45
N CYS A 479 13.31 21.49 -8.37
CA CYS A 479 14.44 22.41 -8.43
C CYS A 479 13.98 23.85 -8.71
N ALA A 480 13.05 24.03 -9.65
CA ALA A 480 12.47 25.33 -9.98
C ALA A 480 11.62 25.88 -8.82
N VAL A 481 10.85 25.02 -8.16
CA VAL A 481 10.09 25.41 -6.96
C VAL A 481 11.02 25.90 -5.85
N ASN A 482 12.10 25.19 -5.55
CA ASN A 482 13.05 25.60 -4.52
C ASN A 482 13.80 26.91 -4.87
N ALA A 483 14.09 27.12 -6.15
CA ALA A 483 14.64 28.39 -6.60
C ALA A 483 13.65 29.56 -6.41
N PHE A 484 12.35 29.31 -6.60
CA PHE A 484 11.27 30.26 -6.34
C PHE A 484 11.08 30.53 -4.85
N LEU A 485 11.07 29.48 -4.00
CA LEU A 485 10.91 29.60 -2.54
C LEU A 485 12.11 30.27 -1.85
N GLY A 486 13.30 30.14 -2.41
CA GLY A 486 14.53 30.78 -1.89
C GLY A 486 14.88 30.29 -0.47
N GLU A 487 14.75 31.17 0.54
CA GLU A 487 15.04 30.82 1.94
C GLU A 487 14.02 29.84 2.56
N GLU A 488 12.85 29.71 1.95
CA GLU A 488 11.79 28.76 2.37
C GLU A 488 11.86 27.44 1.58
N ALA A 489 12.97 27.16 0.91
CA ALA A 489 13.17 25.94 0.15
C ALA A 489 12.95 24.70 1.04
N VAL A 490 12.24 23.72 0.48
CA VAL A 490 11.92 22.45 1.12
C VAL A 490 12.86 21.34 0.62
N ASP A 491 12.88 20.20 1.30
CA ASP A 491 13.60 19.04 0.78
C ASP A 491 13.00 18.57 -0.56
N ILE A 492 13.80 17.95 -1.41
CA ILE A 492 13.31 17.32 -2.64
C ILE A 492 13.18 15.82 -2.36
N MET A 493 12.02 15.25 -2.69
CA MET A 493 11.82 13.81 -2.50
C MET A 493 12.91 13.03 -3.25
N PRO A 494 13.61 12.12 -2.55
CA PRO A 494 14.61 11.29 -3.21
C PRO A 494 13.99 10.44 -4.32
N THR A 495 14.68 10.31 -5.43
CA THR A 495 14.30 9.40 -6.52
C THR A 495 14.53 7.93 -6.15
N SER A 496 15.46 7.68 -5.22
CA SER A 496 15.70 6.38 -4.62
C SER A 496 16.01 6.54 -3.13
N GLN A 497 15.39 5.70 -2.32
CA GLN A 497 15.56 5.66 -0.88
C GLN A 497 15.77 4.22 -0.47
N ARG A 498 16.88 3.96 0.19
CA ARG A 498 17.25 2.61 0.66
C ARG A 498 17.70 2.67 2.10
N ALA A 499 17.39 1.64 2.85
CA ALA A 499 17.96 1.48 4.18
C ALA A 499 18.29 0.01 4.44
N ILE A 500 19.38 -0.20 5.15
CA ILE A 500 19.76 -1.50 5.71
C ILE A 500 20.03 -1.33 7.19
N ARG A 501 19.55 -2.26 7.99
CA ARG A 501 19.79 -2.25 9.43
C ARG A 501 20.16 -3.63 9.95
N ASN A 502 20.96 -3.64 11.03
CA ASN A 502 21.10 -4.77 11.92
C ASN A 502 20.33 -4.53 13.24
N ALA A 503 20.60 -5.28 14.28
CA ALA A 503 19.93 -5.15 15.56
C ALA A 503 20.15 -3.77 16.25
N HIS A 504 21.25 -3.06 15.93
CA HIS A 504 21.68 -1.88 16.67
C HIS A 504 21.84 -0.62 15.85
N PHE A 505 22.04 -0.75 14.54
CA PHE A 505 22.32 0.40 13.67
C PHE A 505 21.54 0.31 12.37
N LYS A 506 21.30 1.48 11.78
CA LYS A 506 20.64 1.63 10.48
C LYS A 506 21.38 2.63 9.61
N LEU A 507 21.72 2.20 8.41
CA LEU A 507 22.24 3.03 7.32
C LEU A 507 21.12 3.35 6.36
N VAL A 508 20.93 4.63 6.05
CA VAL A 508 19.97 5.13 5.06
C VAL A 508 20.74 5.77 3.92
N GLN A 509 20.37 5.45 2.69
CA GLN A 509 20.91 6.02 1.47
C GLN A 509 19.81 6.69 0.68
N LEU A 510 20.00 7.97 0.34
CA LEU A 510 19.03 8.81 -0.35
C LEU A 510 19.67 9.37 -1.61
N GLU A 511 19.10 9.05 -2.76
CA GLU A 511 19.48 9.64 -4.05
C GLU A 511 18.49 10.78 -4.38
N ARG A 512 19.01 11.98 -4.55
CA ARG A 512 18.21 13.16 -4.93
C ARG A 512 18.68 13.73 -6.25
N PRO A 513 17.78 14.32 -7.06
CA PRO A 513 18.20 15.03 -8.26
C PRO A 513 19.12 16.21 -7.86
N GLN A 514 20.19 16.39 -8.60
CA GLN A 514 21.07 17.54 -8.44
C GLN A 514 20.46 18.76 -9.13
N CYS A 515 20.34 19.87 -8.40
CA CYS A 515 19.82 21.13 -8.93
C CYS A 515 20.94 22.14 -9.17
N GLU A 516 20.93 22.79 -10.32
CA GLU A 516 21.79 23.94 -10.62
C GLU A 516 20.96 25.07 -11.24
N ALA A 517 21.03 26.25 -10.65
CA ALA A 517 20.30 27.46 -11.11
C ALA A 517 18.76 27.25 -11.24
N GLY A 518 18.18 26.37 -10.45
CA GLY A 518 16.74 26.05 -10.47
C GLY A 518 16.34 24.96 -11.45
N GLU A 519 17.30 24.32 -12.12
CA GLU A 519 17.05 23.24 -13.07
C GLU A 519 17.69 21.93 -12.59
N PRO A 520 17.09 20.76 -12.86
CA PRO A 520 17.72 19.48 -12.62
C PRO A 520 18.86 19.27 -13.63
N THR A 521 20.03 18.84 -13.15
CA THR A 521 21.20 18.58 -14.01
C THR A 521 21.15 17.26 -14.76
N GLY A 522 20.19 16.38 -14.41
CA GLY A 522 20.14 15.00 -14.88
C GLY A 522 21.05 14.04 -14.09
N GLU A 523 21.83 14.57 -13.15
CA GLU A 523 22.63 13.78 -12.21
C GLU A 523 21.93 13.66 -10.86
N SER A 524 22.25 12.59 -10.10
CA SER A 524 21.78 12.39 -8.73
C SER A 524 22.93 12.52 -7.74
N VAL A 525 22.61 13.01 -6.55
CA VAL A 525 23.53 13.06 -5.41
C VAL A 525 23.09 12.01 -4.39
N LEU A 526 24.02 11.09 -4.07
CA LEU A 526 23.83 10.14 -2.98
C LEU A 526 24.23 10.78 -1.65
N SER A 527 23.32 10.83 -0.70
CA SER A 527 23.58 11.17 0.69
C SER A 527 23.35 9.96 1.59
N GLU A 528 24.11 9.88 2.68
CA GLU A 528 24.01 8.81 3.67
C GLU A 528 23.70 9.40 5.04
N GLU A 529 22.82 8.71 5.78
CA GLU A 529 22.50 8.97 7.17
C GLU A 529 22.72 7.69 7.97
N PHE A 530 23.16 7.80 9.22
CA PHE A 530 23.47 6.63 10.04
C PHE A 530 22.95 6.81 11.46
N TYR A 531 22.23 5.81 11.98
CA TYR A 531 21.50 5.90 13.23
C TYR A 531 21.81 4.73 14.16
N SER A 532 21.86 5.01 15.48
CA SER A 532 21.64 4.00 16.50
C SER A 532 20.15 3.67 16.60
N VAL A 533 19.80 2.40 16.68
CA VAL A 533 18.41 1.93 16.79
C VAL A 533 18.28 0.98 17.97
N ASN A 534 17.38 1.29 18.91
CA ASN A 534 17.05 0.45 20.05
C ASN A 534 15.55 0.60 20.40
N GLU A 535 14.75 -0.34 19.96
CA GLU A 535 13.29 -0.34 20.20
C GLU A 535 12.88 -0.87 21.59
N GLU A 536 13.81 -1.48 22.35
CA GLU A 536 13.51 -2.09 23.66
C GLU A 536 13.45 -1.08 24.81
N THR A 537 13.85 0.17 24.59
CA THR A 537 13.81 1.21 25.60
C THR A 537 12.39 1.80 25.75
N PRO A 538 12.03 2.34 26.94
CA PRO A 538 10.73 3.01 27.13
C PRO A 538 10.47 4.19 26.18
N VAL A 539 11.55 4.84 25.72
CA VAL A 539 11.55 5.80 24.61
C VAL A 539 12.47 5.21 23.55
N PRO A 540 11.93 4.61 22.50
CA PRO A 540 12.77 3.92 21.52
C PRO A 540 13.74 4.90 20.86
N GLU A 541 15.00 4.47 20.76
CA GLU A 541 15.97 5.12 19.89
C GLU A 541 15.66 4.71 18.45
N ILE A 542 15.28 5.71 17.64
CA ILE A 542 14.89 5.53 16.25
C ILE A 542 15.57 6.61 15.40
N ASP A 543 15.45 6.44 14.10
CA ASP A 543 16.07 7.30 13.08
C ASP A 543 15.36 8.67 12.91
N ARG A 544 15.33 9.47 13.98
CA ARG A 544 14.89 10.88 13.93
C ARG A 544 15.98 11.76 13.32
N ALA A 545 15.59 12.84 12.62
CA ALA A 545 16.51 13.72 11.93
C ALA A 545 17.64 14.27 12.83
N ALA A 546 17.32 14.59 14.10
CA ALA A 546 18.29 15.11 15.06
C ALA A 546 19.27 14.07 15.61
N GLU A 547 19.12 12.79 15.28
CA GLU A 547 19.90 11.67 15.81
C GLU A 547 20.82 11.04 14.76
N ASP A 548 20.98 11.66 13.60
CA ASP A 548 21.91 11.23 12.57
C ASP A 548 23.36 11.36 13.04
N LEU A 549 24.04 10.25 13.15
CA LEU A 549 25.43 10.19 13.58
C LEU A 549 26.42 10.75 12.56
N LEU A 550 25.98 10.95 11.30
CA LEU A 550 26.77 11.56 10.23
C LEU A 550 26.47 13.05 10.03
N ALA A 551 25.52 13.64 10.75
CA ALA A 551 25.11 15.03 10.55
C ALA A 551 26.29 16.03 10.64
N ASP A 552 27.19 15.82 11.61
CA ASP A 552 28.35 16.67 11.87
C ASP A 552 29.70 15.94 11.78
N THR A 553 29.71 14.69 11.26
CA THR A 553 30.91 13.85 11.26
C THR A 553 31.01 13.01 9.99
N ALA A 554 32.21 12.87 9.46
CA ALA A 554 32.47 11.91 8.40
C ALA A 554 32.52 10.46 8.96
N PRO A 555 32.31 9.42 8.14
CA PRO A 555 32.30 8.03 8.60
C PRO A 555 33.57 7.60 9.34
N ASP A 556 34.73 8.14 9.01
CA ASP A 556 36.01 7.87 9.68
C ASP A 556 36.14 8.55 11.07
N GLY A 557 35.27 9.52 11.36
CA GLY A 557 35.13 10.17 12.65
C GLY A 557 34.17 9.47 13.63
N LEU A 558 33.44 8.43 13.21
CA LEU A 558 32.55 7.66 14.07
C LEU A 558 33.34 6.96 15.20
N PRO A 559 32.74 6.80 16.41
CA PRO A 559 33.35 6.07 17.51
C PRO A 559 33.69 4.61 17.17
N GLU A 560 34.73 4.08 17.80
CA GLU A 560 35.17 2.67 17.74
C GLU A 560 34.92 1.94 19.07
N ASP A 561 34.27 2.57 20.04
CA ASP A 561 33.96 2.03 21.36
C ASP A 561 32.50 1.56 21.49
N GLY A 562 32.20 0.86 22.57
CA GLY A 562 30.85 0.33 22.83
C GLY A 562 30.43 -0.69 21.79
N LEU A 563 29.33 -0.35 21.05
CA LEU A 563 28.82 -1.16 19.94
C LEU A 563 29.57 -0.93 18.62
N ASP A 564 30.63 -0.12 18.63
CA ASP A 564 31.49 0.18 17.47
C ASP A 564 30.69 0.70 16.25
N PRO A 565 30.16 1.94 16.31
CA PRO A 565 29.43 2.53 15.19
C PRO A 565 30.18 2.53 13.87
N ARG A 566 31.52 2.75 13.89
CA ARG A 566 32.34 2.77 12.68
C ARG A 566 32.39 1.40 11.98
N ALA A 567 32.60 0.32 12.74
CA ALA A 567 32.61 -1.02 12.18
C ALA A 567 31.23 -1.41 11.64
N ASN A 568 30.16 -1.04 12.36
CA ASN A 568 28.78 -1.30 11.93
C ASN A 568 28.40 -0.51 10.66
N TYR A 569 28.80 0.76 10.56
CA TYR A 569 28.61 1.54 9.33
C TYR A 569 29.30 0.85 8.14
N ALA A 570 30.58 0.45 8.30
CA ALA A 570 31.34 -0.20 7.24
C ALA A 570 30.72 -1.55 6.84
N ALA A 571 30.25 -2.33 7.80
CA ALA A 571 29.57 -3.61 7.54
C ALA A 571 28.26 -3.40 6.78
N LEU A 572 27.37 -2.55 7.27
CA LEU A 572 26.08 -2.29 6.60
C LEU A 572 26.25 -1.69 5.20
N LYS A 573 27.28 -0.86 5.00
CA LYS A 573 27.63 -0.35 3.67
C LYS A 573 28.12 -1.45 2.71
N ALA A 574 28.87 -2.40 3.22
CA ALA A 574 29.31 -3.56 2.43
C ALA A 574 28.12 -4.50 2.12
N ASP A 575 27.24 -4.72 3.11
CA ASP A 575 26.07 -5.58 2.95
C ASP A 575 25.09 -5.02 1.91
N ILE A 576 24.74 -3.72 1.96
CA ILE A 576 23.85 -3.11 0.98
C ILE A 576 24.47 -3.11 -0.42
N THR A 577 25.78 -2.89 -0.53
CA THR A 577 26.49 -2.92 -1.81
C THR A 577 26.47 -4.33 -2.40
N THR A 578 26.70 -5.35 -1.59
CA THR A 578 26.68 -6.77 -2.00
C THR A 578 25.25 -7.17 -2.41
N LEU A 579 24.25 -6.76 -1.62
CA LEU A 579 22.86 -7.07 -1.90
C LEU A 579 22.44 -6.48 -3.25
N LEU A 580 22.72 -5.21 -3.49
CA LEU A 580 22.36 -4.56 -4.76
C LEU A 580 23.12 -5.13 -5.97
N ALA A 581 24.38 -5.52 -5.77
CA ALA A 581 25.16 -6.18 -6.82
C ALA A 581 24.65 -7.60 -7.17
N SER A 582 23.82 -8.19 -6.32
CA SER A 582 23.16 -9.47 -6.63
C SER A 582 21.93 -9.34 -7.53
N ALA A 583 21.54 -8.12 -7.93
CA ALA A 583 20.52 -7.92 -8.94
C ALA A 583 21.04 -8.44 -10.29
N ALA A 584 20.50 -9.55 -10.76
CA ALA A 584 20.84 -10.05 -12.09
C ALA A 584 20.05 -9.25 -13.12
N GLU A 585 20.76 -8.46 -13.93
CA GLU A 585 20.15 -7.83 -15.09
C GLU A 585 20.18 -8.80 -16.28
N CYS A 586 19.02 -9.07 -16.85
CA CYS A 586 18.86 -9.86 -18.07
C CYS A 586 18.04 -9.05 -19.10
N PRO A 587 18.67 -8.08 -19.78
CA PRO A 587 17.95 -7.23 -20.72
C PRO A 587 17.28 -8.05 -21.82
N GLY A 588 15.96 -7.89 -21.99
CA GLY A 588 15.15 -8.64 -22.94
C GLY A 588 14.44 -9.87 -22.37
N ASP A 589 14.72 -10.25 -21.11
CA ASP A 589 13.99 -11.30 -20.38
C ASP A 589 12.78 -10.69 -19.68
N GLY A 590 11.65 -10.68 -20.33
CA GLY A 590 10.39 -10.15 -19.77
C GLY A 590 9.57 -11.19 -19.00
N ASN A 591 9.87 -12.48 -19.18
CA ASN A 591 9.18 -13.56 -18.48
C ASN A 591 9.90 -14.01 -17.20
N LEU A 592 11.04 -13.39 -16.90
CA LEU A 592 11.83 -13.58 -15.67
C LEU A 592 12.40 -15.02 -15.52
N ASP A 593 12.69 -15.71 -16.60
CA ASP A 593 13.30 -17.05 -16.57
C ASP A 593 14.83 -17.05 -16.74
N GLN A 594 15.42 -15.84 -16.75
CA GLN A 594 16.85 -15.59 -16.93
C GLN A 594 17.40 -16.02 -18.30
N ARG A 595 16.55 -16.02 -19.31
CA ARG A 595 16.91 -16.26 -20.70
C ARG A 595 16.23 -15.25 -21.59
N VAL A 596 16.84 -14.98 -22.72
CA VAL A 596 16.22 -14.17 -23.78
C VAL A 596 16.02 -15.07 -24.98
N ASP A 597 14.77 -15.53 -25.19
CA ASP A 597 14.48 -16.51 -26.20
C ASP A 597 13.18 -16.27 -27.00
N GLN A 598 12.68 -17.29 -27.68
CA GLN A 598 11.48 -17.20 -28.50
C GLN A 598 10.21 -16.90 -27.65
N GLN A 599 10.21 -17.23 -26.37
CA GLN A 599 9.08 -16.97 -25.49
C GLN A 599 8.96 -15.47 -25.21
N ASP A 600 10.10 -14.78 -25.03
CA ASP A 600 10.10 -13.32 -24.83
C ASP A 600 9.58 -12.58 -26.05
N LEU A 601 9.99 -13.00 -27.25
CA LEU A 601 9.44 -12.44 -28.48
C LEU A 601 7.93 -12.67 -28.63
N ALA A 602 7.44 -13.84 -28.26
CA ALA A 602 6.01 -14.14 -28.30
C ALA A 602 5.21 -13.32 -27.29
N ASN A 603 5.73 -13.15 -26.09
CA ASN A 603 5.13 -12.35 -25.05
C ASN A 603 5.19 -10.85 -25.39
N TRP A 604 6.33 -10.35 -25.88
CA TRP A 604 6.44 -9.00 -26.39
C TRP A 604 5.37 -8.72 -27.45
N GLN A 605 5.17 -9.62 -28.40
CA GLN A 605 4.14 -9.49 -29.43
C GLN A 605 2.73 -9.43 -28.83
N ARG A 606 2.46 -10.19 -27.76
CA ARG A 606 1.18 -10.12 -27.03
C ARG A 606 0.95 -8.72 -26.48
N PHE A 607 1.94 -8.12 -25.82
CA PHE A 607 1.79 -6.83 -25.14
C PHE A 607 1.93 -5.63 -26.07
N SER A 608 2.75 -5.71 -27.12
CA SER A 608 2.88 -4.64 -28.13
C SER A 608 1.63 -4.46 -28.99
N THR A 609 0.80 -5.50 -29.12
CA THR A 609 -0.44 -5.47 -29.91
C THR A 609 -1.71 -5.31 -29.06
N SER A 610 -1.63 -5.61 -27.77
CA SER A 610 -2.69 -5.34 -26.82
C SER A 610 -2.55 -3.90 -26.31
N ASN A 611 -3.66 -3.23 -26.06
CA ASN A 611 -3.68 -1.89 -25.46
C ASN A 611 -2.85 -0.81 -26.18
N ASN A 612 -2.75 -0.87 -27.50
CA ASN A 612 -2.03 0.12 -28.34
C ASN A 612 -0.54 0.32 -27.99
N GLY A 613 0.16 -0.73 -27.59
CA GLY A 613 1.59 -0.67 -27.29
C GLY A 613 1.92 -0.03 -25.96
N MET A 614 1.04 -0.18 -24.99
CA MET A 614 1.24 0.41 -23.67
C MET A 614 2.32 -0.27 -22.86
N SER A 615 2.78 0.46 -21.86
CA SER A 615 3.76 0.03 -20.89
C SER A 615 3.43 -1.34 -20.27
N SER A 616 4.38 -2.24 -20.30
CA SER A 616 4.28 -3.58 -19.76
C SER A 616 5.64 -4.08 -19.27
N TRP A 617 5.70 -5.35 -18.84
CA TRP A 617 6.96 -6.02 -18.47
C TRP A 617 7.93 -6.21 -19.65
N TYR A 618 7.51 -5.84 -20.84
CA TYR A 618 8.29 -5.83 -22.08
C TYR A 618 8.64 -4.41 -22.57
N ASP A 619 8.46 -3.41 -21.73
CA ASP A 619 8.99 -2.04 -21.89
C ASP A 619 10.40 -1.99 -21.26
N PHE A 620 11.40 -2.41 -22.02
CA PHE A 620 12.78 -2.54 -21.52
C PHE A 620 13.56 -1.23 -21.55
N ASN A 621 13.15 -0.27 -22.35
CA ASN A 621 13.77 1.05 -22.41
C ASN A 621 13.11 2.05 -21.46
N HIS A 622 12.00 1.64 -20.82
CA HIS A 622 11.25 2.43 -19.84
C HIS A 622 10.72 3.76 -20.37
N ASP A 623 10.29 3.80 -21.65
CA ASP A 623 9.70 5.00 -22.24
C ASP A 623 8.16 5.06 -22.11
N GLY A 624 7.55 4.07 -21.47
CA GLY A 624 6.12 3.97 -21.24
C GLY A 624 5.35 3.26 -22.35
N HIS A 625 6.06 2.69 -23.34
CA HIS A 625 5.48 1.97 -24.46
C HIS A 625 6.16 0.62 -24.66
N THR A 626 5.42 -0.37 -25.13
CA THR A 626 5.97 -1.66 -25.55
C THR A 626 5.95 -1.69 -27.07
N ASP A 627 7.09 -1.40 -27.71
CA ASP A 627 7.18 -1.21 -29.15
C ASP A 627 8.45 -1.82 -29.80
N GLU A 628 8.78 -1.41 -31.02
CA GLU A 628 9.93 -1.93 -31.77
C GLU A 628 11.29 -1.57 -31.11
N ALA A 629 11.35 -0.54 -30.26
CA ALA A 629 12.56 -0.21 -29.53
C ALA A 629 12.88 -1.27 -28.47
N ASP A 630 11.86 -1.80 -27.80
CA ASP A 630 12.00 -2.90 -26.84
C ASP A 630 12.34 -4.20 -27.53
N LYS A 631 11.69 -4.45 -28.69
CA LYS A 631 12.03 -5.60 -29.48
C LYS A 631 13.50 -5.61 -29.91
N ALA A 632 14.06 -4.45 -30.19
CA ALA A 632 15.48 -4.34 -30.53
C ALA A 632 16.38 -4.76 -29.35
N ILE A 633 15.94 -4.54 -28.10
CA ILE A 633 16.65 -5.01 -26.91
C ILE A 633 16.59 -6.52 -26.81
N ILE A 634 15.42 -7.14 -27.05
CA ILE A 634 15.27 -8.61 -27.12
C ILE A 634 16.19 -9.16 -28.22
N ASP A 635 16.11 -8.61 -29.43
CA ASP A 635 16.89 -9.08 -30.59
C ASP A 635 18.41 -8.96 -30.33
N ALA A 636 18.87 -7.90 -29.67
CA ALA A 636 20.26 -7.69 -29.33
C ALA A 636 20.80 -8.69 -28.29
N ASN A 637 19.93 -9.20 -27.42
CA ASN A 637 20.28 -10.13 -26.35
C ASN A 637 19.78 -11.56 -26.62
N PHE A 638 19.21 -11.81 -27.79
CA PHE A 638 18.61 -13.11 -28.13
C PHE A 638 19.61 -14.26 -28.04
N GLY A 639 19.24 -15.27 -27.28
CA GLY A 639 20.09 -16.42 -26.96
C GLY A 639 20.96 -16.25 -25.74
N ASN A 640 20.89 -15.12 -25.05
CA ASN A 640 21.57 -14.97 -23.77
C ASN A 640 20.95 -15.89 -22.72
N ASP A 641 21.80 -16.49 -21.91
CA ASP A 641 21.44 -17.20 -20.69
C ASP A 641 22.11 -16.44 -19.53
N CYS A 642 21.35 -15.65 -18.81
CA CYS A 642 21.86 -14.75 -17.75
C CYS A 642 22.22 -15.49 -16.45
N ARG A 643 22.05 -16.82 -16.43
CA ARG A 643 22.47 -17.70 -15.32
C ARG A 643 23.95 -18.06 -15.38
N LEU A 644 24.61 -17.75 -16.50
CA LEU A 644 26.03 -18.05 -16.76
C LEU A 644 26.91 -16.82 -16.51
#